data_666cd7b27849fdfdde60f9c766c0a16f
#
_entry.id   666cd7b27849fdfdde60f9c766c0a16f
#
_cell.length_a   1.000
_cell.length_b   1.000
_cell.length_c   1.000
_cell.angle_alpha   90.00
_cell.angle_beta   90.00
_cell.angle_gamma   90.00
#
_symmetry.space_group_name_H-M   'P 1'
#
loop_
_entity.id
_entity.type
_entity.pdbx_description
1 polymer ?
#
loop_
_entity_poly.entity_id
_entity_poly.type
_entity_poly.pdbx_seq_one_letter_code
_entity_poly.pdbx_strand_id
1 'polypeptide(L)'
;MREIINGNNLALGTCYYPEHWDRSLWEEDLNRMLEAGIRVIRIAEFAWNKIEPREGEYSYEFFDSFLDVVEKTSMKVIFCTPTATPPAWLVEEYPEVLNAQMDGTLYRHGARRHYNYNSPIYQRFAANITEKSASHYGSRPSIIGWQIDNELNCETSEFYSDSDTAAFREFLKKKYGTIEALNEAWGTVFWNQTYTAWSEVYVPQTTISNSTNPHRVLDYLRFISDSACRFAGLQARIIRKYKKPDDFITTNGLFGNLDNHRMTEESLDFITYDSYPNFAYCLDAYNEKDLLKDRKWSRNLTETRAISPNFGIMEQQSGANGWNTRMEAPTPRPGQMTLWTMQSIAHGADYVSYFRWRTCTVGTEIYWHGILDYSGRENRRLRELRDIHKKVEGLQEIAGSVYEAKVGILKDYDNIWDAQLDKWHERVDRESQKNLFAAAQLTHTPVDFVYLTERTTLSDLQKYELLFYPHGVILTEDRMALLKDYVREGGKLVMGCRTGYKDLNGRCVMDYLPGLAAELTGTDIPEYSFVAPDEGKVYADWDGEKMEAAVFNDILAPAGENAEVLAVYENSYYAGEPALIRNRFGKGEAYYFGGAFSLEAAKAFLRRLGAAQPYAEIIEAPEGCEIAVRRKPGTDGAAYLFVLNYQHEPVQITLKQPMRELTGGKPEEGTVTVEKFGVKVYRMP
;
A
#
# COMPACT_ATOMS: atom_id res chain seq x y z
N MET A 1 -6.59 20.09 5.01
CA MET A 1 -6.98 18.73 4.55
C MET A 1 -8.20 18.93 3.67
N ARG A 2 -8.13 18.55 2.40
CA ARG A 2 -9.30 18.69 1.52
C ARG A 2 -10.38 17.73 2.00
N GLU A 3 -11.60 18.20 2.04
CA GLU A 3 -12.77 17.39 2.34
C GLU A 3 -12.98 16.39 1.20
N ILE A 4 -12.79 15.10 1.51
CA ILE A 4 -12.90 14.05 0.51
C ILE A 4 -14.37 13.73 0.31
N ILE A 5 -14.82 13.86 -0.91
CA ILE A 5 -16.06 13.35 -1.52
C ILE A 5 -17.37 13.94 -1.01
N ASN A 6 -17.66 14.21 0.20
CA ASN A 6 -18.97 14.73 0.59
C ASN A 6 -18.92 15.73 1.76
N GLY A 7 -17.88 16.57 1.79
CA GLY A 7 -17.80 17.64 2.79
C GLY A 7 -17.84 17.14 4.23
N ASN A 8 -16.80 16.42 4.68
CA ASN A 8 -16.68 15.86 6.03
C ASN A 8 -17.63 14.69 6.38
N ASN A 9 -18.15 13.97 5.39
CA ASN A 9 -18.99 12.80 5.62
C ASN A 9 -18.33 11.52 5.13
N LEU A 10 -18.63 10.40 5.79
CA LEU A 10 -18.36 9.07 5.24
C LEU A 10 -19.31 8.82 4.06
N ALA A 11 -18.79 8.35 2.94
CA ALA A 11 -19.58 8.13 1.73
C ALA A 11 -19.39 6.71 1.17
N LEU A 12 -20.46 6.16 0.59
CA LEU A 12 -20.44 4.90 -0.16
C LEU A 12 -20.57 5.15 -1.65
N GLY A 13 -19.80 4.38 -2.43
CA GLY A 13 -19.81 4.43 -3.88
C GLY A 13 -19.84 3.04 -4.52
N THR A 14 -19.83 3.01 -5.86
CA THR A 14 -19.67 1.77 -6.63
C THR A 14 -19.06 2.06 -8.00
N CYS A 15 -18.33 1.09 -8.54
CA CYS A 15 -17.91 1.11 -9.94
C CYS A 15 -19.11 0.74 -10.83
N TYR A 16 -19.31 1.51 -11.87
CA TYR A 16 -20.38 1.30 -12.82
C TYR A 16 -19.88 1.50 -14.25
N TYR A 17 -20.26 0.60 -15.14
CA TYR A 17 -19.82 0.59 -16.53
C TYR A 17 -21.06 0.75 -17.42
N PRO A 18 -21.54 1.99 -17.67
CA PRO A 18 -22.75 2.21 -18.47
C PRO A 18 -22.64 1.61 -19.88
N GLU A 19 -21.43 1.47 -20.40
CA GLU A 19 -21.13 0.86 -21.70
C GLU A 19 -21.32 -0.67 -21.76
N HIS A 20 -21.48 -1.33 -20.61
CA HIS A 20 -21.76 -2.77 -20.53
C HIS A 20 -23.26 -3.09 -20.53
N TRP A 21 -24.13 -2.07 -20.38
CA TRP A 21 -25.55 -2.26 -20.14
C TRP A 21 -26.40 -1.52 -21.17
N ASP A 22 -27.59 -2.07 -21.43
CA ASP A 22 -28.59 -1.36 -22.22
C ASP A 22 -28.99 -0.04 -21.52
N ARG A 23 -29.22 1.01 -22.31
CA ARG A 23 -29.57 2.35 -21.80
C ARG A 23 -30.83 2.35 -20.93
N SER A 24 -31.79 1.43 -21.19
CA SER A 24 -33.01 1.30 -20.39
C SER A 24 -32.78 0.91 -18.94
N LEU A 25 -31.61 0.35 -18.59
CA LEU A 25 -31.25 -0.03 -17.23
C LEU A 25 -30.64 1.12 -16.42
N TRP A 26 -30.17 2.20 -17.06
CA TRP A 26 -29.40 3.25 -16.39
C TRP A 26 -30.19 3.94 -15.27
N GLU A 27 -31.43 4.36 -15.55
CA GLU A 27 -32.27 5.05 -14.57
C GLU A 27 -32.68 4.14 -13.41
N GLU A 28 -33.05 2.87 -13.71
CA GLU A 28 -33.36 1.88 -12.69
C GLU A 28 -32.15 1.61 -11.78
N ASP A 29 -30.97 1.40 -12.36
CA ASP A 29 -29.75 1.14 -11.58
C ASP A 29 -29.36 2.30 -10.67
N LEU A 30 -29.41 3.53 -11.19
CA LEU A 30 -29.11 4.76 -10.39
C LEU A 30 -30.09 4.91 -9.21
N ASN A 31 -31.38 4.68 -9.42
CA ASN A 31 -32.38 4.75 -8.36
C ASN A 31 -32.14 3.65 -7.31
N ARG A 32 -31.88 2.42 -7.72
CA ARG A 32 -31.58 1.31 -6.79
C ARG A 32 -30.27 1.54 -6.01
N MET A 33 -29.26 2.14 -6.63
CA MET A 33 -28.01 2.54 -5.96
C MET A 33 -28.31 3.56 -4.87
N LEU A 34 -29.09 4.61 -5.17
CA LEU A 34 -29.45 5.65 -4.22
C LEU A 34 -30.25 5.11 -3.04
N GLU A 35 -31.21 4.20 -3.30
CA GLU A 35 -31.98 3.48 -2.28
C GLU A 35 -31.09 2.62 -1.37
N ALA A 36 -30.00 2.06 -1.93
CA ALA A 36 -29.04 1.27 -1.19
C ALA A 36 -27.99 2.12 -0.46
N GLY A 37 -28.05 3.46 -0.57
CA GLY A 37 -27.11 4.37 0.10
C GLY A 37 -25.87 4.73 -0.70
N ILE A 38 -25.74 4.27 -1.94
CA ILE A 38 -24.66 4.70 -2.84
C ILE A 38 -24.89 6.16 -3.24
N ARG A 39 -23.85 6.97 -3.20
CA ARG A 39 -23.89 8.41 -3.53
C ARG A 39 -22.92 8.79 -4.64
N VAL A 40 -21.94 7.94 -4.94
CA VAL A 40 -20.90 8.21 -5.93
C VAL A 40 -20.70 6.99 -6.82
N ILE A 41 -20.58 7.21 -8.12
CA ILE A 41 -20.21 6.17 -9.10
C ILE A 41 -18.88 6.54 -9.76
N ARG A 42 -18.05 5.51 -10.04
CA ARG A 42 -16.85 5.61 -10.88
C ARG A 42 -17.14 5.06 -12.24
N ILE A 43 -16.76 5.78 -13.31
CA ILE A 43 -17.03 5.43 -14.70
C ILE A 43 -15.86 5.73 -15.63
N ALA A 44 -15.86 5.13 -16.81
CA ALA A 44 -15.09 5.45 -18.02
C ALA A 44 -13.64 4.95 -18.06
N GLU A 45 -13.08 4.30 -17.05
CA GLU A 45 -11.67 3.89 -16.99
C GLU A 45 -11.20 2.98 -18.14
N PHE A 46 -12.11 2.30 -18.83
CA PHE A 46 -11.80 1.40 -19.96
C PHE A 46 -12.50 1.80 -21.26
N ALA A 47 -13.04 3.01 -21.34
CA ALA A 47 -13.96 3.41 -22.39
C ALA A 47 -13.35 4.31 -23.48
N TRP A 48 -12.04 4.19 -23.78
CA TRP A 48 -11.37 5.05 -24.77
C TRP A 48 -12.10 5.03 -26.13
N ASN A 49 -12.40 3.84 -26.65
CA ASN A 49 -13.08 3.69 -27.93
C ASN A 49 -14.50 4.32 -28.00
N LYS A 50 -15.15 4.53 -26.82
CA LYS A 50 -16.45 5.23 -26.77
C LYS A 50 -16.30 6.75 -26.99
N ILE A 51 -15.11 7.29 -26.66
CA ILE A 51 -14.79 8.71 -26.80
C ILE A 51 -14.06 8.98 -28.11
N GLU A 52 -13.13 8.10 -28.50
CA GLU A 52 -12.33 8.18 -29.72
C GLU A 52 -12.34 6.83 -30.46
N PRO A 53 -13.40 6.55 -31.23
CA PRO A 53 -13.55 5.28 -31.97
C PRO A 53 -12.51 5.09 -33.09
N ARG A 54 -11.95 6.19 -33.62
CA ARG A 54 -10.83 6.24 -34.56
C ARG A 54 -9.94 7.44 -34.26
N GLU A 55 -8.72 7.43 -34.74
CA GLU A 55 -7.79 8.53 -34.53
C GLU A 55 -8.40 9.88 -34.92
N GLY A 56 -8.47 10.79 -33.94
CA GLY A 56 -8.96 12.17 -34.12
C GLY A 56 -10.47 12.30 -34.29
N GLU A 57 -11.23 11.22 -34.33
CA GLU A 57 -12.70 11.24 -34.37
C GLU A 57 -13.26 11.14 -32.95
N TYR A 58 -13.72 12.25 -32.37
CA TYR A 58 -14.25 12.28 -31.02
C TYR A 58 -15.78 12.26 -30.98
N SER A 59 -16.37 11.42 -30.13
CA SER A 59 -17.79 11.33 -29.87
C SER A 59 -18.08 11.39 -28.38
N TYR A 60 -18.90 12.33 -27.96
CA TYR A 60 -19.26 12.52 -26.55
C TYR A 60 -20.69 12.06 -26.24
N GLU A 61 -21.50 11.77 -27.28
CA GLU A 61 -22.93 11.47 -27.16
C GLU A 61 -23.23 10.40 -26.11
N PHE A 62 -22.40 9.35 -26.03
CA PHE A 62 -22.65 8.23 -25.12
C PHE A 62 -22.63 8.69 -23.66
N PHE A 63 -21.52 9.31 -23.24
CA PHE A 63 -21.39 9.77 -21.87
C PHE A 63 -22.21 11.03 -21.57
N ASP A 64 -22.45 11.91 -22.55
CA ASP A 64 -23.38 13.03 -22.38
C ASP A 64 -24.79 12.51 -22.06
N SER A 65 -25.28 11.52 -22.83
CA SER A 65 -26.57 10.89 -22.58
C SER A 65 -26.66 10.22 -21.21
N PHE A 66 -25.58 9.58 -20.75
CA PHE A 66 -25.53 8.95 -19.44
C PHE A 66 -25.50 10.01 -18.31
N LEU A 67 -24.64 11.01 -18.43
CA LEU A 67 -24.54 12.09 -17.45
C LEU A 67 -25.82 12.90 -17.34
N ASP A 68 -26.57 13.08 -18.42
CA ASP A 68 -27.89 13.73 -18.40
C ASP A 68 -28.93 12.92 -17.58
N VAL A 69 -28.80 11.58 -17.55
CA VAL A 69 -29.63 10.74 -16.65
C VAL A 69 -29.14 10.88 -15.20
N VAL A 70 -27.84 10.84 -14.98
CA VAL A 70 -27.23 11.03 -13.63
C VAL A 70 -27.66 12.35 -13.03
N GLU A 71 -27.64 13.45 -13.80
CA GLU A 71 -27.92 14.81 -13.34
C GLU A 71 -29.38 15.08 -12.99
N LYS A 72 -30.30 14.16 -13.35
CA LYS A 72 -31.68 14.15 -12.82
C LYS A 72 -31.78 13.60 -11.40
N THR A 73 -30.69 13.05 -10.87
CA THR A 73 -30.60 12.46 -9.55
C THR A 73 -29.62 13.22 -8.65
N SER A 74 -29.44 12.79 -7.40
CA SER A 74 -28.40 13.29 -6.50
C SER A 74 -27.06 12.57 -6.64
N MET A 75 -26.93 11.61 -7.55
CA MET A 75 -25.71 10.82 -7.76
C MET A 75 -24.55 11.70 -8.23
N LYS A 76 -23.37 11.41 -7.73
CA LYS A 76 -22.12 12.06 -8.11
C LYS A 76 -21.22 11.08 -8.86
N VAL A 77 -20.27 11.63 -9.62
CA VAL A 77 -19.44 10.89 -10.56
C VAL A 77 -17.96 11.17 -10.31
N ILE A 78 -17.16 10.10 -10.26
CA ILE A 78 -15.72 10.12 -10.50
C ILE A 78 -15.52 9.69 -11.95
N PHE A 79 -14.99 10.60 -12.78
CA PHE A 79 -14.71 10.32 -14.18
C PHE A 79 -13.26 9.89 -14.37
N CYS A 80 -13.03 8.78 -15.05
CA CYS A 80 -11.68 8.23 -15.25
C CYS A 80 -11.10 8.61 -16.61
N THR A 81 -9.78 8.80 -16.68
CA THR A 81 -9.07 8.80 -17.95
C THR A 81 -8.93 7.35 -18.44
N PRO A 82 -9.24 7.03 -19.71
CA PRO A 82 -9.34 5.66 -20.18
C PRO A 82 -8.00 5.07 -20.64
N THR A 83 -6.89 5.54 -20.08
CA THR A 83 -5.54 5.25 -20.59
C THR A 83 -5.03 3.84 -20.21
N ALA A 84 -5.72 3.11 -19.33
CA ALA A 84 -5.35 1.74 -18.99
C ALA A 84 -5.58 0.72 -20.13
N THR A 85 -6.41 1.06 -21.11
CA THR A 85 -6.76 0.17 -22.23
C THR A 85 -6.80 0.94 -23.56
N PRO A 86 -5.64 1.18 -24.18
CA PRO A 86 -5.60 1.81 -25.50
C PRO A 86 -6.39 1.00 -26.54
N PRO A 87 -7.09 1.69 -27.49
CA PRO A 87 -7.92 1.04 -28.49
C PRO A 87 -7.11 0.26 -29.52
N ALA A 88 -7.76 -0.70 -30.16
CA ALA A 88 -7.13 -1.57 -31.15
C ALA A 88 -6.47 -0.80 -32.32
N TRP A 89 -7.15 0.26 -32.82
CA TRP A 89 -6.61 1.07 -33.91
C TRP A 89 -5.26 1.71 -33.56
N LEU A 90 -5.08 2.13 -32.29
CA LEU A 90 -3.84 2.78 -31.87
C LEU A 90 -2.65 1.82 -31.87
N VAL A 91 -2.84 0.59 -31.43
CA VAL A 91 -1.75 -0.40 -31.42
C VAL A 91 -1.48 -1.01 -32.78
N GLU A 92 -2.47 -1.01 -33.68
CA GLU A 92 -2.28 -1.45 -35.08
C GLU A 92 -1.51 -0.42 -35.89
N GLU A 93 -1.84 0.86 -35.76
CA GLU A 93 -1.20 1.95 -36.51
C GLU A 93 0.17 2.37 -35.93
N TYR A 94 0.33 2.22 -34.58
CA TYR A 94 1.53 2.65 -33.84
C TYR A 94 2.04 1.54 -32.93
N PRO A 95 2.62 0.45 -33.45
CA PRO A 95 3.08 -0.68 -32.62
C PRO A 95 4.19 -0.31 -31.62
N GLU A 96 4.85 0.85 -31.79
CA GLU A 96 5.83 1.40 -30.85
C GLU A 96 5.23 1.81 -29.49
N VAL A 97 3.90 1.82 -29.38
CA VAL A 97 3.24 2.06 -28.09
C VAL A 97 3.25 0.81 -27.19
N LEU A 98 3.56 -0.36 -27.76
CA LEU A 98 3.51 -1.63 -27.03
C LEU A 98 4.67 -1.77 -26.05
N ASN A 99 4.37 -2.32 -24.89
CA ASN A 99 5.38 -2.76 -23.93
C ASN A 99 5.98 -4.12 -24.37
N ALA A 100 7.18 -4.41 -23.91
CA ALA A 100 7.90 -5.64 -24.18
C ALA A 100 8.26 -6.38 -22.90
N GLN A 101 8.41 -7.69 -23.02
CA GLN A 101 9.07 -8.53 -22.02
C GLN A 101 10.60 -8.38 -22.10
N MET A 102 11.32 -8.85 -21.08
CA MET A 102 12.79 -8.77 -21.04
C MET A 102 13.47 -9.47 -22.23
N ASP A 103 12.84 -10.47 -22.82
CA ASP A 103 13.34 -11.18 -24.02
C ASP A 103 13.01 -10.48 -25.35
N GLY A 104 12.34 -9.32 -25.30
CA GLY A 104 11.91 -8.54 -26.44
C GLY A 104 10.55 -8.91 -27.02
N THR A 105 9.85 -9.90 -26.47
CA THR A 105 8.50 -10.26 -26.92
C THR A 105 7.52 -9.15 -26.56
N LEU A 106 6.79 -8.63 -27.56
CA LEU A 106 5.80 -7.56 -27.36
C LEU A 106 4.50 -8.10 -26.77
N TYR A 107 3.97 -7.41 -25.77
CA TYR A 107 2.59 -7.58 -25.35
C TYR A 107 1.64 -7.12 -26.45
N ARG A 108 0.51 -7.80 -26.61
CA ARG A 108 -0.44 -7.51 -27.69
C ARG A 108 -1.76 -7.01 -27.14
N HIS A 109 -2.54 -6.33 -28.00
CA HIS A 109 -3.92 -5.95 -27.69
C HIS A 109 -4.78 -7.16 -27.34
N GLY A 110 -5.74 -6.97 -26.42
CA GLY A 110 -6.67 -8.01 -25.96
C GLY A 110 -6.78 -8.13 -24.45
N ALA A 111 -5.89 -7.45 -23.73
CA ALA A 111 -5.95 -7.25 -22.27
C ALA A 111 -5.64 -5.77 -21.96
N ARG A 112 -5.58 -5.44 -20.69
CA ARG A 112 -5.10 -4.13 -20.25
C ARG A 112 -3.56 -4.16 -20.08
N ARG A 113 -2.88 -2.97 -19.95
CA ARG A 113 -1.44 -2.84 -19.65
C ARG A 113 -0.48 -3.27 -20.77
N HIS A 114 -0.91 -3.39 -21.99
CA HIS A 114 -0.01 -3.71 -23.11
C HIS A 114 0.77 -2.51 -23.65
N TYR A 115 0.56 -1.32 -23.12
CA TYR A 115 1.18 -0.06 -23.53
C TYR A 115 2.43 0.27 -22.71
N ASN A 116 3.17 1.28 -23.19
CA ASN A 116 4.43 1.73 -22.64
C ASN A 116 4.35 3.21 -22.21
N TYR A 117 4.55 3.49 -20.92
CA TYR A 117 4.57 4.87 -20.39
C TYR A 117 5.61 5.79 -21.03
N ASN A 118 6.73 5.23 -21.54
CA ASN A 118 7.85 5.97 -22.09
C ASN A 118 7.79 6.15 -23.61
N SER A 119 6.79 5.56 -24.29
CA SER A 119 6.56 5.81 -25.71
C SER A 119 6.09 7.26 -25.93
N PRO A 120 6.84 8.11 -26.67
CA PRO A 120 6.40 9.47 -26.97
C PRO A 120 5.08 9.51 -27.73
N ILE A 121 4.83 8.50 -28.55
CA ILE A 121 3.58 8.34 -29.30
C ILE A 121 2.44 8.08 -28.33
N TYR A 122 2.62 7.12 -27.41
CA TYR A 122 1.59 6.82 -26.40
C TYR A 122 1.30 8.01 -25.49
N GLN A 123 2.34 8.71 -25.03
CA GLN A 123 2.17 9.92 -24.22
C GLN A 123 1.37 11.01 -24.96
N ARG A 124 1.59 11.17 -26.25
CA ARG A 124 0.81 12.11 -27.08
C ARG A 124 -0.67 11.74 -27.12
N PHE A 125 -0.99 10.46 -27.37
CA PHE A 125 -2.37 10.00 -27.43
C PHE A 125 -3.04 10.03 -26.06
N ALA A 126 -2.35 9.63 -25.00
CA ALA A 126 -2.84 9.74 -23.63
C ALA A 126 -3.12 11.19 -23.21
N ALA A 127 -2.24 12.12 -23.60
CA ALA A 127 -2.45 13.54 -23.38
C ALA A 127 -3.68 14.04 -24.15
N ASN A 128 -3.84 13.68 -25.42
CA ASN A 128 -4.96 14.10 -26.25
C ASN A 128 -6.30 13.61 -25.72
N ILE A 129 -6.44 12.31 -25.41
CA ILE A 129 -7.70 11.78 -24.87
C ILE A 129 -8.02 12.36 -23.51
N THR A 130 -7.01 12.59 -22.64
CA THR A 130 -7.17 13.25 -21.36
C THR A 130 -7.67 14.69 -21.54
N GLU A 131 -7.07 15.44 -22.47
CA GLU A 131 -7.48 16.84 -22.75
C GLU A 131 -8.89 16.91 -23.33
N LYS A 132 -9.23 16.07 -24.27
CA LYS A 132 -10.56 16.00 -24.87
C LYS A 132 -11.62 15.64 -23.86
N SER A 133 -11.36 14.64 -23.01
CA SER A 133 -12.28 14.27 -21.93
C SER A 133 -12.42 15.38 -20.90
N ALA A 134 -11.31 15.93 -20.40
CA ALA A 134 -11.34 16.96 -19.36
C ALA A 134 -11.95 18.27 -19.85
N SER A 135 -11.65 18.72 -21.07
CA SER A 135 -12.24 19.94 -21.64
C SER A 135 -13.75 19.83 -21.88
N HIS A 136 -14.24 18.64 -22.25
CA HIS A 136 -15.65 18.43 -22.50
C HIS A 136 -16.46 18.20 -21.20
N TYR A 137 -15.96 17.33 -20.31
CA TYR A 137 -16.70 16.91 -19.11
C TYR A 137 -16.36 17.72 -17.86
N GLY A 138 -15.25 18.47 -17.83
CA GLY A 138 -14.75 19.13 -16.62
C GLY A 138 -15.71 20.12 -15.95
N SER A 139 -16.68 20.67 -16.69
CA SER A 139 -17.70 21.58 -16.15
C SER A 139 -19.00 20.91 -15.72
N ARG A 140 -19.17 19.60 -15.95
CA ARG A 140 -20.42 18.88 -15.61
C ARG A 140 -20.67 18.89 -14.10
N PRO A 141 -21.87 19.26 -13.64
CA PRO A 141 -22.18 19.45 -12.22
C PRO A 141 -22.20 18.12 -11.43
N SER A 142 -22.43 17.00 -12.10
CA SER A 142 -22.40 15.67 -11.50
C SER A 142 -20.99 15.17 -11.18
N ILE A 143 -19.97 15.60 -11.92
CA ILE A 143 -18.59 15.19 -11.72
C ILE A 143 -18.00 15.94 -10.51
N ILE A 144 -17.43 15.20 -9.56
CA ILE A 144 -16.80 15.72 -8.34
C ILE A 144 -15.31 15.36 -8.25
N GLY A 145 -14.82 14.54 -9.15
CA GLY A 145 -13.42 14.12 -9.14
C GLY A 145 -13.04 13.34 -10.39
N TRP A 146 -11.74 13.22 -10.55
CA TRP A 146 -11.09 12.54 -11.67
C TRP A 146 -10.18 11.43 -11.16
N GLN A 147 -10.28 10.26 -11.75
CA GLN A 147 -9.29 9.21 -11.58
C GLN A 147 -8.37 9.17 -12.79
N ILE A 148 -7.06 9.18 -12.55
CA ILE A 148 -6.05 8.99 -13.58
C ILE A 148 -5.86 7.50 -13.80
N ASP A 149 -6.03 7.03 -15.05
CA ASP A 149 -5.75 5.64 -15.43
C ASP A 149 -6.52 4.64 -14.54
N ASN A 150 -6.03 3.43 -14.39
CA ASN A 150 -6.51 2.44 -13.44
C ASN A 150 -5.35 1.55 -13.00
N GLU A 151 -5.08 1.46 -11.69
CA GLU A 151 -4.13 0.53 -11.10
C GLU A 151 -2.74 0.57 -11.79
N LEU A 152 -2.07 1.72 -11.82
CA LEU A 152 -0.75 1.88 -12.41
C LEU A 152 0.22 0.79 -11.90
N ASN A 153 0.95 0.13 -12.81
CA ASN A 153 1.84 -1.00 -12.57
C ASN A 153 1.16 -2.32 -12.12
N CYS A 154 -0.18 -2.43 -12.20
CA CYS A 154 -0.87 -3.72 -12.06
C CYS A 154 -0.53 -4.66 -13.23
N GLU A 155 -0.53 -5.95 -13.02
CA GLU A 155 -0.17 -7.04 -13.96
C GLU A 155 1.27 -6.98 -14.48
N THR A 156 1.81 -5.80 -14.77
CA THR A 156 3.23 -5.60 -15.11
C THR A 156 3.74 -4.34 -14.49
N SER A 157 4.85 -4.44 -13.80
CA SER A 157 5.58 -3.33 -13.19
C SER A 157 7.00 -3.20 -13.77
N GLU A 158 7.21 -3.76 -14.96
CA GLU A 158 8.49 -3.78 -15.66
C GLU A 158 8.28 -3.48 -17.15
N PHE A 159 9.22 -2.74 -17.76
CA PHE A 159 9.10 -2.20 -19.11
C PHE A 159 10.42 -2.34 -19.86
N TYR A 160 10.42 -3.03 -21.00
CA TYR A 160 11.64 -3.42 -21.71
C TYR A 160 11.64 -3.06 -23.19
N SER A 161 10.81 -2.13 -23.65
CA SER A 161 10.78 -1.69 -25.03
C SER A 161 11.99 -0.79 -25.41
N ASP A 162 12.14 -0.51 -26.68
CA ASP A 162 13.16 0.43 -27.16
C ASP A 162 12.95 1.85 -26.62
N SER A 163 11.69 2.28 -26.47
CA SER A 163 11.35 3.56 -25.84
C SER A 163 11.77 3.61 -24.38
N ASP A 164 11.67 2.49 -23.65
CA ASP A 164 12.14 2.40 -22.27
C ASP A 164 13.66 2.49 -22.19
N THR A 165 14.38 1.82 -23.09
CA THR A 165 15.82 1.94 -23.17
C THR A 165 16.27 3.38 -23.45
N ALA A 166 15.61 4.07 -24.37
CA ALA A 166 15.90 5.47 -24.66
C ALA A 166 15.65 6.38 -23.45
N ALA A 167 14.49 6.22 -22.80
CA ALA A 167 14.12 6.99 -21.62
C ALA A 167 15.02 6.68 -20.42
N PHE A 168 15.44 5.42 -20.23
CA PHE A 168 16.36 5.01 -19.17
C PHE A 168 17.73 5.67 -19.32
N ARG A 169 18.25 5.76 -20.53
CA ARG A 169 19.49 6.50 -20.80
C ARG A 169 19.39 7.97 -20.37
N GLU A 170 18.29 8.64 -20.70
CA GLU A 170 18.08 10.04 -20.28
C GLU A 170 17.93 10.18 -18.76
N PHE A 171 17.24 9.25 -18.11
CA PHE A 171 17.17 9.19 -16.65
C PHE A 171 18.56 9.05 -16.01
N LEU A 172 19.40 8.16 -16.54
CA LEU A 172 20.75 7.93 -16.04
C LEU A 172 21.69 9.11 -16.32
N LYS A 173 21.59 9.74 -17.50
CA LYS A 173 22.34 10.96 -17.80
C LYS A 173 22.01 12.09 -16.83
N LYS A 174 20.73 12.25 -16.49
CA LYS A 174 20.32 13.24 -15.49
C LYS A 174 20.86 12.92 -14.10
N LYS A 175 20.92 11.63 -13.72
CA LYS A 175 21.40 11.19 -12.43
C LYS A 175 22.92 11.29 -12.28
N TYR A 176 23.68 10.83 -13.27
CA TYR A 176 25.12 10.66 -13.17
C TYR A 176 25.95 11.71 -13.93
N GLY A 177 25.37 12.36 -14.93
CA GLY A 177 26.06 13.34 -15.76
C GLY A 177 27.01 12.71 -16.79
N THR A 178 27.94 11.86 -16.36
CA THR A 178 28.93 11.22 -17.23
C THR A 178 28.88 9.70 -17.19
N ILE A 179 29.44 9.06 -18.24
CA ILE A 179 29.49 7.58 -18.29
C ILE A 179 30.47 7.01 -17.25
N GLU A 180 31.52 7.77 -16.93
CA GLU A 180 32.49 7.39 -15.92
C GLU A 180 31.86 7.36 -14.52
N ALA A 181 31.03 8.35 -14.17
CA ALA A 181 30.30 8.39 -12.90
C ALA A 181 29.31 7.23 -12.80
N LEU A 182 28.63 6.88 -13.90
CA LEU A 182 27.77 5.70 -13.95
C LEU A 182 28.58 4.41 -13.74
N ASN A 183 29.72 4.25 -14.42
CA ASN A 183 30.59 3.08 -14.27
C ASN A 183 31.07 2.93 -12.81
N GLU A 184 31.46 4.01 -12.19
CA GLU A 184 31.86 4.02 -10.77
C GLU A 184 30.70 3.56 -9.87
N ALA A 185 29.51 4.16 -10.01
CA ALA A 185 28.34 3.85 -9.22
C ALA A 185 27.91 2.37 -9.36
N TRP A 186 27.96 1.82 -10.57
CA TRP A 186 27.56 0.44 -10.85
C TRP A 186 28.66 -0.58 -10.64
N GLY A 187 29.90 -0.16 -10.32
CA GLY A 187 31.03 -1.06 -10.15
C GLY A 187 31.29 -1.91 -11.40
N THR A 188 31.18 -1.34 -12.60
CA THR A 188 31.20 -2.05 -13.88
C THR A 188 32.56 -2.69 -14.22
N VAL A 189 33.59 -2.39 -13.45
CA VAL A 189 34.88 -3.11 -13.53
C VAL A 189 34.72 -4.60 -13.27
N PHE A 190 33.69 -5.00 -12.52
CA PHE A 190 33.37 -6.39 -12.24
C PHE A 190 32.91 -7.10 -13.53
N TRP A 191 33.55 -8.21 -13.89
CA TRP A 191 33.33 -8.98 -15.12
C TRP A 191 33.40 -8.16 -16.40
N ASN A 192 34.21 -7.07 -16.40
CA ASN A 192 34.42 -6.22 -17.58
C ASN A 192 33.13 -5.65 -18.18
N GLN A 193 32.23 -5.15 -17.34
CA GLN A 193 30.96 -4.55 -17.76
C GLN A 193 31.06 -3.06 -18.07
N THR A 194 32.27 -2.48 -18.09
CA THR A 194 32.52 -1.04 -18.27
C THR A 194 31.98 -0.53 -19.59
N TYR A 195 31.17 0.51 -19.54
CA TYR A 195 30.62 1.22 -20.69
C TYR A 195 31.56 2.32 -21.15
N THR A 196 31.65 2.55 -22.47
CA THR A 196 32.41 3.63 -23.07
C THR A 196 31.51 4.70 -23.67
N ALA A 197 30.25 4.37 -23.94
CA ALA A 197 29.27 5.28 -24.49
C ALA A 197 27.86 4.99 -23.95
N TRP A 198 27.03 6.03 -23.86
CA TRP A 198 25.63 5.91 -23.46
C TRP A 198 24.79 4.97 -24.33
N SER A 199 25.15 4.83 -25.61
CA SER A 199 24.49 3.91 -26.55
C SER A 199 24.60 2.44 -26.16
N GLU A 200 25.58 2.08 -25.34
CA GLU A 200 25.83 0.72 -24.87
C GLU A 200 24.97 0.38 -23.64
N VAL A 201 24.32 1.36 -23.02
CA VAL A 201 23.49 1.17 -21.84
C VAL A 201 22.05 0.85 -22.24
N TYR A 202 21.52 -0.26 -21.76
CA TYR A 202 20.16 -0.73 -22.00
C TYR A 202 19.42 -0.93 -20.67
N VAL A 203 18.08 -0.96 -20.70
CA VAL A 203 17.30 -1.58 -19.62
C VAL A 203 17.81 -3.01 -19.39
N PRO A 204 17.58 -3.62 -18.19
CA PRO A 204 18.03 -4.98 -17.96
C PRO A 204 17.60 -5.93 -19.08
N GLN A 205 18.51 -6.81 -19.47
CA GLN A 205 18.31 -7.80 -20.53
C GLN A 205 18.59 -9.20 -20.01
N THR A 206 18.05 -10.21 -20.65
CA THR A 206 18.31 -11.61 -20.33
C THR A 206 19.82 -11.92 -20.41
N THR A 207 20.39 -12.44 -19.36
CA THR A 207 21.79 -12.84 -19.25
C THR A 207 21.92 -14.32 -18.92
N ILE A 208 23.11 -14.89 -19.14
CA ILE A 208 23.41 -16.23 -18.66
C ILE A 208 23.20 -16.26 -17.14
N SER A 209 22.47 -17.28 -16.66
CA SER A 209 22.13 -17.47 -15.24
C SER A 209 21.32 -16.31 -14.60
N ASN A 210 20.76 -15.42 -15.40
CA ASN A 210 20.03 -14.24 -14.93
C ASN A 210 20.81 -13.38 -13.92
N SER A 211 22.15 -13.35 -14.04
CA SER A 211 23.04 -12.59 -13.15
C SER A 211 23.34 -11.20 -13.73
N THR A 212 22.31 -10.40 -13.77
CA THR A 212 22.40 -8.98 -14.15
C THR A 212 23.09 -8.17 -13.04
N ASN A 213 23.84 -7.11 -13.41
CA ASN A 213 24.41 -6.18 -12.44
C ASN A 213 23.34 -5.62 -11.51
N PRO A 214 23.40 -5.84 -10.18
CA PRO A 214 22.34 -5.46 -9.24
C PRO A 214 22.18 -3.93 -9.14
N HIS A 215 23.25 -3.17 -9.29
CA HIS A 215 23.22 -1.70 -9.20
C HIS A 215 22.46 -1.10 -10.40
N ARG A 216 22.64 -1.69 -11.61
CA ARG A 216 21.84 -1.35 -12.80
C ARG A 216 20.36 -1.66 -12.58
N VAL A 217 20.04 -2.82 -11.99
CA VAL A 217 18.64 -3.21 -11.75
C VAL A 217 17.99 -2.31 -10.69
N LEU A 218 18.71 -1.93 -9.65
CA LEU A 218 18.22 -0.97 -8.65
C LEU A 218 17.84 0.37 -9.28
N ASP A 219 18.70 0.91 -10.16
CA ASP A 219 18.39 2.14 -10.90
C ASP A 219 17.25 1.96 -11.92
N TYR A 220 17.11 0.76 -12.47
CA TYR A 220 16.01 0.46 -13.36
C TYR A 220 14.66 0.45 -12.59
N LEU A 221 14.60 -0.07 -11.36
CA LEU A 221 13.38 -0.01 -10.55
C LEU A 221 13.02 1.43 -10.16
N ARG A 222 14.03 2.27 -9.85
CA ARG A 222 13.83 3.71 -9.67
C ARG A 222 13.29 4.40 -10.92
N PHE A 223 13.81 4.01 -12.09
CA PHE A 223 13.35 4.51 -13.38
C PHE A 223 11.90 4.11 -13.69
N ILE A 224 11.49 2.88 -13.37
CA ILE A 224 10.09 2.45 -13.53
C ILE A 224 9.17 3.35 -12.71
N SER A 225 9.51 3.59 -11.46
CA SER A 225 8.75 4.49 -10.58
C SER A 225 8.68 5.92 -11.15
N ASP A 226 9.81 6.47 -11.59
CA ASP A 226 9.86 7.80 -12.22
C ASP A 226 8.98 7.87 -13.48
N SER A 227 8.97 6.80 -14.29
CA SER A 227 8.16 6.72 -15.51
C SER A 227 6.67 6.77 -15.22
N ALA A 228 6.19 6.00 -14.22
CA ALA A 228 4.80 5.99 -13.81
C ALA A 228 4.39 7.35 -13.19
N CYS A 229 5.22 7.93 -12.32
CA CYS A 229 4.97 9.26 -11.74
C CYS A 229 4.87 10.35 -12.83
N ARG A 230 5.77 10.34 -13.81
CA ARG A 230 5.71 11.30 -14.94
C ARG A 230 4.47 11.12 -15.79
N PHE A 231 4.04 9.88 -16.04
CA PHE A 231 2.84 9.57 -16.81
C PHE A 231 1.57 10.01 -16.07
N ALA A 232 1.47 9.77 -14.78
CA ALA A 232 0.39 10.29 -13.93
C ALA A 232 0.39 11.83 -13.93
N GLY A 233 1.56 12.44 -13.75
CA GLY A 233 1.74 13.89 -13.76
C GLY A 233 1.35 14.56 -15.07
N LEU A 234 1.57 13.89 -16.22
CA LEU A 234 1.12 14.37 -17.53
C LEU A 234 -0.39 14.57 -17.56
N GLN A 235 -1.14 13.57 -17.12
CA GLN A 235 -2.61 13.59 -17.10
C GLN A 235 -3.14 14.56 -16.05
N ALA A 236 -2.57 14.55 -14.83
CA ALA A 236 -2.96 15.46 -13.75
C ALA A 236 -2.86 16.95 -14.16
N ARG A 237 -1.75 17.33 -14.81
CA ARG A 237 -1.56 18.71 -15.29
C ARG A 237 -2.61 19.13 -16.32
N ILE A 238 -3.05 18.21 -17.17
CA ILE A 238 -4.11 18.47 -18.15
C ILE A 238 -5.45 18.62 -17.45
N ILE A 239 -5.82 17.66 -16.58
CA ILE A 239 -7.10 17.70 -15.85
C ILE A 239 -7.23 19.00 -15.03
N ARG A 240 -6.16 19.42 -14.35
CA ARG A 240 -6.15 20.65 -13.54
C ARG A 240 -6.52 21.93 -14.31
N LYS A 241 -6.38 21.95 -15.64
CA LYS A 241 -6.77 23.10 -16.47
C LYS A 241 -8.29 23.23 -16.66
N TYR A 242 -9.00 22.11 -16.60
CA TYR A 242 -10.41 22.02 -17.01
C TYR A 242 -11.38 21.63 -15.89
N LYS A 243 -10.89 20.93 -14.84
CA LYS A 243 -11.72 20.55 -13.71
C LYS A 243 -12.22 21.75 -12.92
N LYS A 244 -13.37 21.62 -12.23
CA LYS A 244 -13.82 22.63 -11.28
C LYS A 244 -12.83 22.77 -10.11
N PRO A 245 -12.75 23.93 -9.44
CA PRO A 245 -11.81 24.16 -8.33
C PRO A 245 -11.89 23.11 -7.22
N ASP A 246 -13.10 22.68 -6.88
CA ASP A 246 -13.35 21.75 -5.77
C ASP A 246 -13.26 20.27 -6.16
N ASP A 247 -13.18 19.95 -7.46
CA ASP A 247 -12.99 18.58 -7.90
C ASP A 247 -11.60 18.07 -7.49
N PHE A 248 -11.52 16.80 -7.11
CA PHE A 248 -10.26 16.16 -6.76
C PHE A 248 -9.67 15.37 -7.95
N ILE A 249 -8.39 15.01 -7.82
CA ILE A 249 -7.69 14.06 -8.69
C ILE A 249 -7.14 12.94 -7.82
N THR A 250 -7.39 11.69 -8.22
CA THR A 250 -6.90 10.49 -7.55
C THR A 250 -6.46 9.44 -8.57
N THR A 251 -5.88 8.36 -8.10
CA THR A 251 -5.76 7.07 -8.79
C THR A 251 -5.90 5.94 -7.79
N ASN A 252 -6.07 4.72 -8.24
CA ASN A 252 -6.33 3.56 -7.40
C ASN A 252 -5.19 2.53 -7.44
N GLY A 253 -5.12 1.72 -6.39
CA GLY A 253 -4.17 0.63 -6.25
C GLY A 253 -2.79 1.04 -5.72
N LEU A 254 -2.11 0.08 -5.11
CA LEU A 254 -0.74 0.21 -4.63
C LEU A 254 0.05 -0.98 -5.20
N PHE A 255 0.65 -0.78 -6.37
CA PHE A 255 1.35 -1.85 -7.06
C PHE A 255 2.88 -1.67 -7.00
N GLY A 256 3.61 -2.70 -7.40
CA GLY A 256 5.06 -2.76 -7.30
C GLY A 256 5.80 -1.69 -8.12
N ASN A 257 7.03 -1.42 -7.73
CA ASN A 257 7.97 -0.52 -8.43
C ASN A 257 7.43 0.90 -8.64
N LEU A 258 6.69 1.42 -7.66
CA LEU A 258 6.11 2.75 -7.71
C LEU A 258 6.25 3.46 -6.36
N ASP A 259 6.88 4.62 -6.36
CA ASP A 259 6.88 5.56 -5.24
C ASP A 259 5.51 6.28 -5.19
N ASN A 260 4.59 5.68 -4.43
CA ASN A 260 3.23 6.20 -4.29
C ASN A 260 3.17 7.52 -3.51
N HIS A 261 4.15 7.80 -2.62
CA HIS A 261 4.24 9.09 -1.93
C HIS A 261 4.54 10.20 -2.92
N ARG A 262 5.60 10.03 -3.72
CA ARG A 262 5.97 11.00 -4.76
C ARG A 262 4.85 11.20 -5.78
N MET A 263 4.25 10.12 -6.27
CA MET A 263 3.14 10.21 -7.22
C MET A 263 1.98 11.00 -6.64
N THR A 264 1.60 10.73 -5.40
CA THR A 264 0.48 11.40 -4.73
C THR A 264 0.80 12.89 -4.53
N GLU A 265 1.97 13.22 -4.01
CA GLU A 265 2.38 14.60 -3.77
C GLU A 265 2.46 15.46 -5.05
N GLU A 266 2.99 14.90 -6.14
CA GLU A 266 3.17 15.64 -7.39
C GLU A 266 1.88 15.73 -8.22
N SER A 267 1.00 14.72 -8.14
CA SER A 267 -0.05 14.52 -9.12
C SER A 267 -1.46 14.41 -8.57
N LEU A 268 -1.65 13.92 -7.36
CA LEU A 268 -2.96 13.59 -6.79
C LEU A 268 -3.33 14.54 -5.64
N ASP A 269 -4.59 14.51 -5.27
CA ASP A 269 -5.07 15.14 -4.04
C ASP A 269 -5.04 14.14 -2.86
N PHE A 270 -5.22 12.87 -3.13
CA PHE A 270 -5.09 11.72 -2.23
C PHE A 270 -5.02 10.42 -3.04
N ILE A 271 -4.56 9.34 -2.43
CA ILE A 271 -4.56 8.00 -3.02
C ILE A 271 -5.85 7.26 -2.68
N THR A 272 -6.30 6.39 -3.56
CA THR A 272 -7.31 5.37 -3.27
C THR A 272 -6.73 3.97 -3.42
N TYR A 273 -7.36 3.00 -2.75
CA TYR A 273 -6.91 1.62 -2.70
C TYR A 273 -8.00 0.64 -3.15
N ASP A 274 -7.59 -0.51 -3.65
CA ASP A 274 -8.48 -1.58 -4.09
C ASP A 274 -8.38 -2.74 -3.09
N SER A 275 -9.45 -2.91 -2.29
CA SER A 275 -9.47 -3.80 -1.14
C SER A 275 -10.25 -5.09 -1.43
N TYR A 276 -9.51 -6.19 -1.56
CA TYR A 276 -10.06 -7.52 -1.80
C TYR A 276 -9.66 -8.52 -0.72
N PRO A 277 -10.19 -8.41 0.51
CA PRO A 277 -9.74 -9.20 1.66
C PRO A 277 -9.85 -10.70 1.49
N ASN A 278 -10.79 -11.17 0.67
CA ASN A 278 -10.96 -12.59 0.41
C ASN A 278 -9.80 -13.23 -0.39
N PHE A 279 -8.86 -12.44 -0.90
CA PHE A 279 -7.61 -12.98 -1.45
C PHE A 279 -6.76 -13.70 -0.40
N ALA A 280 -7.01 -13.45 0.89
CA ALA A 280 -6.45 -14.27 1.95
C ALA A 280 -6.96 -15.73 1.93
N TYR A 281 -8.05 -15.99 1.23
CA TYR A 281 -8.65 -17.31 1.02
C TYR A 281 -8.66 -17.71 -0.46
N CYS A 282 -7.74 -17.19 -1.26
CA CYS A 282 -7.62 -17.52 -2.67
C CYS A 282 -7.54 -19.05 -2.87
N LEU A 283 -8.36 -19.56 -3.76
CA LEU A 283 -8.50 -21.01 -3.97
C LEU A 283 -7.22 -21.66 -4.49
N ASP A 284 -6.44 -20.92 -5.29
CA ASP A 284 -5.18 -21.41 -5.87
C ASP A 284 -3.97 -21.25 -4.92
N ALA A 285 -4.06 -20.33 -3.96
CA ALA A 285 -2.96 -19.97 -3.05
C ALA A 285 -3.37 -19.97 -1.56
N TYR A 286 -4.45 -20.67 -1.22
CA TYR A 286 -4.96 -20.72 0.15
C TYR A 286 -3.93 -21.26 1.14
N ASN A 287 -3.66 -20.49 2.20
CA ASN A 287 -2.78 -20.87 3.28
C ASN A 287 -3.56 -20.92 4.61
N GLU A 288 -3.91 -22.11 5.06
CA GLU A 288 -4.62 -22.33 6.33
C GLU A 288 -3.84 -21.85 7.57
N LYS A 289 -2.51 -21.75 7.44
CA LYS A 289 -1.61 -21.34 8.52
C LYS A 289 -1.50 -19.81 8.68
N ASP A 290 -2.13 -19.01 7.82
CA ASP A 290 -2.13 -17.57 7.99
C ASP A 290 -3.02 -17.19 9.18
N LEU A 291 -2.38 -16.79 10.28
CA LEU A 291 -3.05 -16.46 11.54
C LEU A 291 -3.97 -15.25 11.42
N LEU A 292 -3.70 -14.36 10.49
CA LEU A 292 -4.44 -13.09 10.36
C LEU A 292 -5.63 -13.18 9.39
N LYS A 293 -5.64 -14.11 8.42
CA LYS A 293 -6.73 -14.29 7.44
C LYS A 293 -7.21 -12.94 6.85
N ASP A 294 -8.51 -12.63 6.88
CA ASP A 294 -9.07 -11.34 6.42
C ASP A 294 -8.39 -10.14 7.07
N ARG A 295 -7.98 -10.25 8.32
CA ARG A 295 -7.28 -9.23 9.09
C ARG A 295 -5.89 -8.92 8.51
N LYS A 296 -5.28 -9.83 7.75
CA LYS A 296 -4.07 -9.59 6.98
C LYS A 296 -4.21 -8.36 6.08
N TRP A 297 -5.41 -8.07 5.58
CA TRP A 297 -5.68 -6.92 4.72
C TRP A 297 -5.50 -5.58 5.44
N SER A 298 -5.57 -5.54 6.78
CA SER A 298 -5.23 -4.36 7.59
C SER A 298 -3.80 -3.87 7.33
N ARG A 299 -2.88 -4.74 6.91
CA ARG A 299 -1.53 -4.36 6.50
C ARG A 299 -1.54 -3.44 5.27
N ASN A 300 -2.31 -3.80 4.25
CA ASN A 300 -2.41 -3.01 3.02
C ASN A 300 -3.10 -1.66 3.27
N LEU A 301 -4.09 -1.62 4.17
CA LEU A 301 -4.72 -0.37 4.61
C LEU A 301 -3.73 0.51 5.41
N THR A 302 -2.81 -0.10 6.15
CA THR A 302 -1.70 0.60 6.83
C THR A 302 -0.73 1.22 5.82
N GLU A 303 -0.39 0.53 4.73
CA GLU A 303 0.38 1.09 3.61
C GLU A 303 -0.35 2.29 2.99
N THR A 304 -1.65 2.15 2.76
CA THR A 304 -2.45 3.19 2.11
C THR A 304 -2.51 4.48 2.95
N ARG A 305 -2.77 4.36 4.27
CA ARG A 305 -2.83 5.54 5.13
C ARG A 305 -1.46 6.18 5.38
N ALA A 306 -0.36 5.45 5.20
CA ALA A 306 0.98 6.04 5.23
C ALA A 306 1.17 7.10 4.13
N ILE A 307 0.49 6.93 2.99
CA ILE A 307 0.51 7.86 1.86
C ILE A 307 -0.51 8.98 2.07
N SER A 308 -1.74 8.61 2.44
CA SER A 308 -2.85 9.55 2.66
C SER A 308 -3.61 9.15 3.92
N PRO A 309 -3.49 9.89 5.04
CA PRO A 309 -4.14 9.54 6.32
C PRO A 309 -5.66 9.36 6.23
N ASN A 310 -6.33 10.14 5.37
CA ASN A 310 -7.72 9.96 4.97
C ASN A 310 -7.74 9.57 3.49
N PHE A 311 -7.70 8.28 3.23
CA PHE A 311 -7.76 7.74 1.87
C PHE A 311 -9.17 7.32 1.49
N GLY A 312 -9.35 6.88 0.25
CA GLY A 312 -10.57 6.23 -0.22
C GLY A 312 -10.31 4.77 -0.60
N ILE A 313 -11.35 3.95 -0.54
CA ILE A 313 -11.37 2.65 -1.22
C ILE A 313 -12.12 2.84 -2.53
N MET A 314 -11.41 2.65 -3.66
CA MET A 314 -12.03 2.76 -4.97
C MET A 314 -12.72 1.46 -5.39
N GLU A 315 -12.18 0.33 -4.97
CA GLU A 315 -12.70 -0.99 -5.24
C GLU A 315 -12.73 -1.85 -3.99
N GLN A 316 -13.90 -1.90 -3.33
CA GLN A 316 -14.12 -2.81 -2.21
C GLN A 316 -14.77 -4.08 -2.74
N GLN A 317 -14.23 -5.24 -2.40
CA GLN A 317 -14.82 -6.54 -2.74
C GLN A 317 -16.29 -6.61 -2.34
N SER A 318 -17.15 -7.04 -3.26
CA SER A 318 -18.58 -7.18 -3.03
C SER A 318 -19.17 -8.54 -3.40
N GLY A 319 -18.39 -9.41 -4.06
CA GLY A 319 -18.81 -10.73 -4.51
C GLY A 319 -17.66 -11.74 -4.52
N ALA A 320 -17.90 -12.89 -5.14
CA ALA A 320 -16.84 -13.83 -5.48
C ALA A 320 -15.91 -13.21 -6.52
N ASN A 321 -14.62 -13.56 -6.47
CA ASN A 321 -13.64 -13.03 -7.40
C ASN A 321 -13.04 -14.14 -8.26
N GLY A 322 -12.89 -13.85 -9.54
CA GLY A 322 -12.23 -14.72 -10.48
C GLY A 322 -12.33 -14.20 -11.92
N TRP A 323 -11.35 -14.57 -12.71
CA TRP A 323 -11.39 -14.41 -14.15
C TRP A 323 -11.80 -15.75 -14.79
N ASN A 324 -12.11 -15.73 -16.07
CA ASN A 324 -12.35 -16.99 -16.80
C ASN A 324 -11.14 -17.94 -16.80
N THR A 325 -9.94 -17.42 -16.48
CA THR A 325 -8.68 -18.16 -16.46
C THR A 325 -8.20 -18.51 -15.05
N ARG A 326 -8.83 -17.97 -13.99
CA ARG A 326 -8.43 -18.21 -12.60
C ARG A 326 -9.58 -18.01 -11.62
N MET A 327 -9.67 -18.84 -10.60
CA MET A 327 -10.54 -18.63 -9.44
C MET A 327 -9.72 -18.07 -8.29
N GLU A 328 -10.21 -17.00 -7.66
CA GLU A 328 -9.46 -16.33 -6.59
C GLU A 328 -10.16 -16.43 -5.23
N ALA A 329 -11.42 -16.06 -5.14
CA ALA A 329 -12.09 -16.02 -3.86
C ALA A 329 -13.56 -16.40 -3.92
N PRO A 330 -14.09 -17.09 -2.87
CA PRO A 330 -15.51 -17.41 -2.78
C PRO A 330 -16.36 -16.16 -2.52
N THR A 331 -17.66 -16.29 -2.66
CA THR A 331 -18.64 -15.27 -2.29
C THR A 331 -18.48 -14.89 -0.80
N PRO A 332 -18.45 -13.60 -0.45
CA PRO A 332 -18.40 -13.15 0.93
C PRO A 332 -19.51 -13.80 1.78
N ARG A 333 -19.15 -14.26 2.97
CA ARG A 333 -20.10 -14.77 3.94
C ARG A 333 -20.97 -13.64 4.51
N PRO A 334 -22.17 -13.95 5.04
CA PRO A 334 -22.97 -12.94 5.72
C PRO A 334 -22.17 -12.22 6.82
N GLY A 335 -22.13 -10.90 6.76
CA GLY A 335 -21.38 -10.05 7.67
C GLY A 335 -19.98 -9.68 7.19
N GLN A 336 -19.34 -10.41 6.26
CA GLN A 336 -17.99 -10.09 5.80
C GLN A 336 -17.94 -8.76 5.02
N MET A 337 -18.93 -8.43 4.19
CA MET A 337 -18.95 -7.12 3.51
C MET A 337 -19.02 -5.98 4.53
N THR A 338 -19.80 -6.16 5.59
CA THR A 338 -19.88 -5.19 6.71
C THR A 338 -18.54 -5.07 7.42
N LEU A 339 -17.91 -6.20 7.78
CA LEU A 339 -16.61 -6.22 8.43
C LEU A 339 -15.54 -5.51 7.60
N TRP A 340 -15.43 -5.81 6.30
CA TRP A 340 -14.42 -5.20 5.42
C TRP A 340 -14.64 -3.70 5.20
N THR A 341 -15.90 -3.27 5.08
CA THR A 341 -16.23 -1.84 4.99
C THR A 341 -15.81 -1.12 6.28
N MET A 342 -16.12 -1.71 7.43
CA MET A 342 -15.74 -1.13 8.73
C MET A 342 -14.23 -1.22 8.99
N GLN A 343 -13.54 -2.26 8.50
CA GLN A 343 -12.08 -2.36 8.51
C GLN A 343 -11.45 -1.19 7.73
N SER A 344 -11.94 -0.92 6.52
CA SER A 344 -11.46 0.21 5.72
C SER A 344 -11.68 1.55 6.45
N ILE A 345 -12.87 1.76 7.02
CA ILE A 345 -13.19 2.97 7.81
C ILE A 345 -12.31 3.05 9.06
N ALA A 346 -12.13 1.95 9.80
CA ALA A 346 -11.28 1.92 11.00
C ALA A 346 -9.84 2.33 10.71
N HIS A 347 -9.34 1.99 9.52
CA HIS A 347 -7.99 2.32 9.08
C HIS A 347 -7.83 3.71 8.45
N GLY A 348 -8.90 4.51 8.30
CA GLY A 348 -8.83 5.90 7.84
C GLY A 348 -9.63 6.21 6.58
N ALA A 349 -10.27 5.21 5.94
CA ALA A 349 -11.08 5.50 4.76
C ALA A 349 -12.32 6.33 5.11
N ASP A 350 -12.51 7.44 4.40
CA ASP A 350 -13.73 8.25 4.47
C ASP A 350 -14.66 8.00 3.25
N TYR A 351 -14.18 7.25 2.28
CA TYR A 351 -14.93 6.82 1.10
C TYR A 351 -14.71 5.34 0.83
N VAL A 352 -15.80 4.58 0.63
CA VAL A 352 -15.74 3.15 0.26
C VAL A 352 -16.65 2.90 -0.95
N SER A 353 -16.03 2.56 -2.07
CA SER A 353 -16.68 2.23 -3.34
C SER A 353 -16.56 0.74 -3.61
N TYR A 354 -17.66 0.10 -3.96
CA TYR A 354 -17.70 -1.34 -4.20
C TYR A 354 -17.37 -1.67 -5.65
N PHE A 355 -16.57 -2.68 -5.86
CA PHE A 355 -16.39 -3.28 -7.16
C PHE A 355 -17.27 -4.54 -7.25
N ARG A 356 -18.34 -4.51 -8.01
CA ARG A 356 -18.99 -3.45 -8.76
C ARG A 356 -20.51 -3.55 -8.57
N TRP A 357 -21.30 -2.66 -9.17
CA TRP A 357 -22.76 -2.72 -9.03
C TRP A 357 -23.35 -4.02 -9.61
N ARG A 358 -23.16 -4.26 -10.92
CA ARG A 358 -23.62 -5.50 -11.60
C ARG A 358 -22.44 -6.38 -11.99
N THR A 359 -22.59 -7.67 -11.86
CA THR A 359 -21.65 -8.67 -12.39
C THR A 359 -21.64 -8.60 -13.91
N CYS A 360 -20.46 -8.51 -14.52
CA CYS A 360 -20.32 -8.46 -15.99
C CYS A 360 -20.76 -9.78 -16.63
N THR A 361 -21.45 -9.68 -17.75
CA THR A 361 -21.93 -10.84 -18.51
C THR A 361 -21.00 -11.22 -19.66
N VAL A 362 -19.97 -10.42 -19.92
CA VAL A 362 -19.02 -10.58 -21.02
C VAL A 362 -17.58 -10.30 -20.54
N GLY A 363 -16.60 -10.80 -21.27
CA GLY A 363 -15.19 -10.52 -21.06
C GLY A 363 -14.54 -11.39 -19.97
N THR A 364 -13.30 -11.09 -19.67
CA THR A 364 -12.43 -11.88 -18.77
C THR A 364 -12.99 -11.96 -17.35
N GLU A 365 -13.67 -10.94 -16.88
CA GLU A 365 -14.16 -10.80 -15.50
C GLU A 365 -15.60 -11.28 -15.28
N ILE A 366 -16.09 -12.22 -16.08
CA ILE A 366 -17.44 -12.77 -15.91
C ILE A 366 -17.69 -13.44 -14.56
N TYR A 367 -16.63 -13.83 -13.86
CA TYR A 367 -16.67 -14.41 -12.50
C TYR A 367 -16.26 -13.44 -11.41
N TRP A 368 -16.01 -12.17 -11.75
CA TRP A 368 -15.78 -11.12 -10.76
C TRP A 368 -17.10 -10.47 -10.39
N HIS A 369 -17.74 -11.04 -9.35
CA HIS A 369 -19.11 -10.72 -9.00
C HIS A 369 -19.25 -9.37 -8.29
N GLY A 370 -20.22 -8.60 -8.74
CA GLY A 370 -20.65 -7.36 -8.11
C GLY A 370 -21.67 -7.55 -6.98
N ILE A 371 -22.25 -6.45 -6.53
CA ILE A 371 -23.37 -6.45 -5.57
C ILE A 371 -24.55 -7.22 -6.15
N LEU A 372 -24.93 -6.95 -7.39
CA LEU A 372 -25.92 -7.72 -8.12
C LEU A 372 -25.25 -8.81 -8.98
N ASP A 373 -25.91 -9.95 -9.09
CA ASP A 373 -25.50 -10.99 -10.04
C ASP A 373 -25.97 -10.68 -11.49
N TYR A 374 -25.76 -11.62 -12.40
CA TYR A 374 -26.07 -11.46 -13.82
C TYR A 374 -27.53 -11.05 -14.10
N SER A 375 -28.48 -11.56 -13.33
CA SER A 375 -29.90 -11.27 -13.50
C SER A 375 -30.33 -9.91 -12.96
N GLY A 376 -29.48 -9.26 -12.15
CA GLY A 376 -29.80 -8.01 -11.50
C GLY A 376 -30.88 -8.11 -10.42
N ARG A 377 -31.33 -9.31 -10.05
CA ARG A 377 -32.35 -9.51 -9.00
C ARG A 377 -31.82 -9.11 -7.63
N GLU A 378 -32.74 -8.79 -6.71
CA GLU A 378 -32.40 -8.57 -5.31
C GLU A 378 -31.79 -9.85 -4.69
N ASN A 379 -30.72 -9.66 -3.93
CA ASN A 379 -29.98 -10.74 -3.28
C ASN A 379 -29.52 -10.34 -1.87
N ARG A 380 -28.83 -11.25 -1.18
CA ARG A 380 -28.32 -11.03 0.18
C ARG A 380 -27.31 -9.85 0.24
N ARG A 381 -26.44 -9.72 -0.75
CA ARG A 381 -25.40 -8.67 -0.78
C ARG A 381 -26.01 -7.26 -0.87
N LEU A 382 -27.06 -7.09 -1.66
CA LEU A 382 -27.78 -5.81 -1.72
C LEU A 382 -28.46 -5.47 -0.39
N ARG A 383 -29.03 -6.46 0.30
CA ARG A 383 -29.63 -6.24 1.63
C ARG A 383 -28.56 -5.87 2.64
N GLU A 384 -27.42 -6.59 2.65
CA GLU A 384 -26.27 -6.28 3.51
C GLU A 384 -25.73 -4.86 3.24
N LEU A 385 -25.68 -4.42 1.98
CA LEU A 385 -25.27 -3.05 1.64
C LEU A 385 -26.21 -1.99 2.24
N ARG A 386 -27.53 -2.22 2.21
CA ARG A 386 -28.49 -1.32 2.87
C ARG A 386 -28.27 -1.25 4.38
N ASP A 387 -27.90 -2.36 5.00
CA ASP A 387 -27.58 -2.39 6.44
C ASP A 387 -26.24 -1.71 6.75
N ILE A 388 -25.23 -1.85 5.87
CA ILE A 388 -23.97 -1.10 5.93
C ILE A 388 -24.26 0.40 5.88
N HIS A 389 -25.10 0.84 4.92
CA HIS A 389 -25.46 2.26 4.79
C HIS A 389 -26.02 2.81 6.09
N LYS A 390 -26.99 2.13 6.72
CA LYS A 390 -27.55 2.57 8.00
C LYS A 390 -26.49 2.70 9.12
N LYS A 391 -25.52 1.79 9.15
CA LYS A 391 -24.39 1.86 10.11
C LYS A 391 -23.51 3.08 9.80
N VAL A 392 -23.16 3.30 8.53
CA VAL A 392 -22.34 4.43 8.09
C VAL A 392 -23.02 5.78 8.39
N GLU A 393 -24.36 5.86 8.28
CA GLU A 393 -25.10 7.05 8.69
C GLU A 393 -24.94 7.36 10.19
N GLY A 394 -24.87 6.32 11.04
CA GLY A 394 -24.61 6.49 12.48
C GLY A 394 -23.17 6.90 12.81
N LEU A 395 -22.25 6.75 11.86
CA LEU A 395 -20.81 6.99 12.05
C LEU A 395 -20.30 8.30 11.42
N GLN A 396 -21.18 9.20 10.95
CA GLN A 396 -20.76 10.40 10.23
C GLN A 396 -19.83 11.32 11.04
N GLU A 397 -19.96 11.33 12.36
CA GLU A 397 -19.07 12.10 13.25
C GLU A 397 -17.60 11.67 13.17
N ILE A 398 -17.27 10.48 12.64
CA ILE A 398 -15.91 9.93 12.50
C ILE A 398 -15.16 10.54 11.30
N ALA A 399 -15.87 10.98 10.27
CA ALA A 399 -15.26 11.50 9.04
C ALA A 399 -14.17 12.55 9.33
N GLY A 400 -13.04 12.49 8.64
CA GLY A 400 -11.88 13.37 8.85
C GLY A 400 -11.06 13.09 10.12
N SER A 401 -11.41 12.08 10.95
CA SER A 401 -10.50 11.58 11.99
C SER A 401 -9.39 10.75 11.36
N VAL A 402 -8.24 10.67 12.02
CA VAL A 402 -7.07 9.91 11.55
C VAL A 402 -6.78 8.73 12.47
N TYR A 403 -6.17 7.69 11.93
CA TYR A 403 -5.74 6.53 12.71
C TYR A 403 -4.70 6.94 13.76
N GLU A 404 -4.80 6.41 14.95
CA GLU A 404 -3.89 6.71 16.06
C GLU A 404 -2.97 5.51 16.33
N ALA A 405 -1.67 5.71 16.13
CA ALA A 405 -0.63 4.75 16.48
C ALA A 405 0.51 5.44 17.22
N LYS A 406 1.11 4.74 18.18
CA LYS A 406 2.29 5.16 18.93
C LYS A 406 3.55 4.41 18.53
N VAL A 407 3.39 3.39 17.70
CA VAL A 407 4.45 2.56 17.14
C VAL A 407 4.48 2.73 15.64
N GLY A 408 5.67 2.95 15.09
CA GLY A 408 5.90 3.00 13.65
C GLY A 408 6.87 1.93 13.18
N ILE A 409 6.65 1.42 11.98
CA ILE A 409 7.58 0.55 11.26
C ILE A 409 8.10 1.34 10.07
N LEU A 410 9.38 1.70 10.13
CA LEU A 410 10.05 2.49 9.10
C LEU A 410 10.26 1.66 7.83
N LYS A 411 10.06 2.31 6.71
CA LYS A 411 10.27 1.79 5.36
C LYS A 411 10.88 2.88 4.48
N ASP A 412 11.51 2.49 3.40
CA ASP A 412 11.89 3.37 2.29
C ASP A 412 11.93 2.59 0.98
N TYR A 413 11.80 3.30 -0.12
CA TYR A 413 11.71 2.67 -1.44
C TYR A 413 13.01 2.02 -1.90
N ASP A 414 14.18 2.56 -1.53
CA ASP A 414 15.46 1.97 -1.92
C ASP A 414 15.63 0.58 -1.31
N ASN A 415 15.29 0.41 -0.02
CA ASN A 415 15.33 -0.88 0.65
C ASN A 415 14.24 -1.84 0.13
N ILE A 416 13.05 -1.35 -0.19
CA ILE A 416 11.98 -2.15 -0.80
C ILE A 416 12.44 -2.70 -2.17
N TRP A 417 13.12 -1.90 -2.97
CA TRP A 417 13.63 -2.33 -4.28
C TRP A 417 14.87 -3.21 -4.15
N ASP A 418 15.80 -2.90 -3.24
CA ASP A 418 16.96 -3.76 -2.99
C ASP A 418 16.55 -5.16 -2.53
N ALA A 419 15.52 -5.27 -1.69
CA ALA A 419 14.98 -6.56 -1.24
C ALA A 419 14.40 -7.42 -2.39
N GLN A 420 14.05 -6.83 -3.54
CA GLN A 420 13.67 -7.60 -4.73
C GLN A 420 14.87 -8.23 -5.47
N LEU A 421 16.07 -7.66 -5.28
CA LEU A 421 17.29 -8.02 -6.01
C LEU A 421 18.22 -8.91 -5.20
N ASP A 422 18.26 -8.69 -3.89
CA ASP A 422 19.15 -9.36 -2.94
C ASP A 422 18.38 -10.39 -2.12
N LYS A 423 18.65 -11.68 -2.39
CA LYS A 423 17.97 -12.78 -1.68
C LYS A 423 18.21 -12.84 -0.18
N TRP A 424 19.32 -12.28 0.31
CA TRP A 424 19.61 -12.14 1.73
C TRP A 424 18.73 -11.05 2.35
N HIS A 425 18.59 -9.92 1.66
CA HIS A 425 17.71 -8.85 2.08
C HIS A 425 16.23 -9.24 1.98
N GLU A 426 15.79 -9.85 0.86
CA GLU A 426 14.42 -10.33 0.68
C GLU A 426 13.95 -11.18 1.86
N ARG A 427 14.79 -12.15 2.28
CA ARG A 427 14.40 -13.09 3.32
C ARG A 427 14.24 -12.46 4.69
N VAL A 428 15.17 -11.61 5.10
CA VAL A 428 15.09 -10.93 6.40
C VAL A 428 13.96 -9.91 6.42
N ASP A 429 13.79 -9.13 5.35
CA ASP A 429 12.71 -8.15 5.24
C ASP A 429 11.34 -8.80 5.28
N ARG A 430 11.12 -9.83 4.46
CA ARG A 430 9.84 -10.56 4.41
C ARG A 430 9.46 -11.16 5.76
N GLU A 431 10.41 -11.80 6.44
CA GLU A 431 10.17 -12.40 7.76
C GLU A 431 9.82 -11.33 8.80
N SER A 432 10.61 -10.29 8.89
CA SER A 432 10.42 -9.23 9.88
C SER A 432 9.16 -8.39 9.64
N GLN A 433 8.90 -7.98 8.41
CA GLN A 433 7.71 -7.19 8.06
C GLN A 433 6.41 -7.93 8.39
N LYS A 434 6.36 -9.24 8.06
CA LYS A 434 5.22 -10.10 8.38
C LYS A 434 5.00 -10.21 9.88
N ASN A 435 6.07 -10.51 10.62
CA ASN A 435 5.96 -10.83 12.04
C ASN A 435 5.80 -9.60 12.93
N LEU A 436 6.43 -8.47 12.61
CA LEU A 436 6.19 -7.21 13.33
C LEU A 436 4.73 -6.77 13.21
N PHE A 437 4.17 -6.83 12.00
CA PHE A 437 2.76 -6.51 11.81
C PHE A 437 1.83 -7.51 12.52
N ALA A 438 2.11 -8.81 12.41
CA ALA A 438 1.32 -9.85 13.07
C ALA A 438 1.39 -9.72 14.60
N ALA A 439 2.58 -9.47 15.17
CA ALA A 439 2.74 -9.25 16.60
C ALA A 439 1.92 -8.04 17.08
N ALA A 440 1.99 -6.92 16.35
CA ALA A 440 1.22 -5.73 16.66
C ALA A 440 -0.30 -6.01 16.66
N GLN A 441 -0.78 -6.72 15.65
CA GLN A 441 -2.18 -7.12 15.55
C GLN A 441 -2.61 -8.04 16.72
N LEU A 442 -1.80 -9.05 17.05
CA LEU A 442 -2.11 -10.02 18.10
C LEU A 442 -1.94 -9.45 19.52
N THR A 443 -1.20 -8.37 19.68
CA THR A 443 -1.05 -7.66 20.95
C THR A 443 -1.92 -6.39 21.03
N HIS A 444 -2.89 -6.22 20.15
CA HIS A 444 -3.75 -5.04 20.07
C HIS A 444 -2.98 -3.71 20.10
N THR A 445 -1.84 -3.67 19.41
CA THR A 445 -0.97 -2.50 19.32
C THR A 445 -1.17 -1.85 17.96
N PRO A 446 -1.85 -0.70 17.85
CA PRO A 446 -1.96 0.02 16.60
C PRO A 446 -0.58 0.45 16.11
N VAL A 447 -0.28 0.19 14.82
CA VAL A 447 0.99 0.55 14.20
C VAL A 447 0.76 1.27 12.88
N ASP A 448 1.69 2.17 12.53
CA ASP A 448 1.80 2.77 11.21
C ASP A 448 3.03 2.26 10.47
N PHE A 449 2.95 2.21 9.14
CA PHE A 449 4.14 2.24 8.31
C PHE A 449 4.54 3.69 8.09
N VAL A 450 5.82 3.98 8.26
CA VAL A 450 6.37 5.34 8.17
C VAL A 450 7.47 5.34 7.12
N TYR A 451 7.22 6.02 6.02
CA TYR A 451 8.17 6.06 4.91
C TYR A 451 9.19 7.18 5.11
N LEU A 452 10.47 6.80 5.07
CA LEU A 452 11.58 7.75 5.02
C LEU A 452 11.76 8.23 3.58
N THR A 453 11.15 9.37 3.28
CA THR A 453 11.30 10.08 2.00
C THR A 453 12.17 11.32 2.22
N GLU A 454 12.53 12.02 1.13
CA GLU A 454 13.27 13.29 1.20
C GLU A 454 12.52 14.39 1.97
N ARG A 455 11.20 14.22 2.20
CA ARG A 455 10.34 15.19 2.90
C ARG A 455 10.03 14.81 4.34
N THR A 456 10.43 13.63 4.78
CA THR A 456 10.17 13.19 6.14
C THR A 456 10.96 14.06 7.12
N THR A 457 10.25 14.60 8.10
CA THR A 457 10.81 15.53 9.10
C THR A 457 10.90 14.87 10.46
N LEU A 458 11.71 15.46 11.35
CA LEU A 458 11.79 15.01 12.74
C LEU A 458 10.40 15.03 13.42
N SER A 459 9.56 16.04 13.15
CA SER A 459 8.21 16.12 13.73
C SER A 459 7.30 14.98 13.27
N ASP A 460 7.56 14.39 12.12
CA ASP A 460 6.80 13.21 11.65
C ASP A 460 7.18 11.96 12.44
N LEU A 461 8.45 11.81 12.79
CA LEU A 461 8.94 10.69 13.61
C LEU A 461 8.55 10.85 15.07
N GLN A 462 8.53 12.06 15.60
CA GLN A 462 8.20 12.36 17.01
C GLN A 462 6.73 12.07 17.39
N LYS A 463 5.87 11.75 16.42
CA LYS A 463 4.51 11.22 16.66
C LYS A 463 4.53 9.83 17.30
N TYR A 464 5.63 9.11 17.17
CA TYR A 464 5.81 7.73 17.61
C TYR A 464 6.75 7.67 18.82
N GLU A 465 6.38 6.87 19.80
CA GLU A 465 7.19 6.60 20.99
C GLU A 465 8.23 5.49 20.72
N LEU A 466 7.92 4.60 19.77
CA LEU A 466 8.75 3.47 19.36
C LEU A 466 8.73 3.35 17.83
N LEU A 467 9.92 3.32 17.25
CA LEU A 467 10.12 3.05 15.83
C LEU A 467 10.91 1.75 15.63
N PHE A 468 10.46 0.93 14.70
CA PHE A 468 11.23 -0.19 14.18
C PHE A 468 11.76 0.17 12.79
N TYR A 469 13.05 0.01 12.57
CA TYR A 469 13.65 0.02 11.23
C TYR A 469 14.36 -1.31 11.04
N PRO A 470 13.59 -2.39 10.73
CA PRO A 470 14.07 -3.76 10.88
C PRO A 470 15.30 -4.08 10.05
N HIS A 471 15.38 -3.56 8.82
CA HIS A 471 16.49 -3.82 7.91
C HIS A 471 16.75 -2.61 7.02
N GLY A 472 17.39 -1.58 7.54
CA GLY A 472 17.91 -0.45 6.76
C GLY A 472 19.22 -0.84 6.07
N VAL A 473 19.19 -1.83 5.17
CA VAL A 473 20.37 -2.36 4.47
C VAL A 473 21.07 -1.26 3.69
N ILE A 474 20.31 -0.51 2.89
CA ILE A 474 20.77 0.75 2.28
C ILE A 474 20.51 1.86 3.28
N LEU A 475 21.59 2.52 3.70
CA LEU A 475 21.52 3.61 4.66
C LEU A 475 22.28 4.83 4.12
N THR A 476 21.71 6.03 4.32
CA THR A 476 22.32 7.29 3.90
C THR A 476 22.61 8.19 5.09
N GLU A 477 23.54 9.14 4.92
CA GLU A 477 23.89 10.12 5.96
C GLU A 477 22.68 10.93 6.42
N ASP A 478 21.83 11.40 5.47
CA ASP A 478 20.64 12.19 5.78
C ASP A 478 19.61 11.40 6.60
N ARG A 479 19.35 10.13 6.20
CA ARG A 479 18.46 9.24 6.98
C ARG A 479 19.01 9.00 8.38
N MET A 480 20.31 8.74 8.49
CA MET A 480 20.94 8.56 9.80
C MET A 480 20.93 9.81 10.67
N ALA A 481 21.14 10.99 10.09
CA ALA A 481 21.05 12.26 10.83
C ALA A 481 19.63 12.43 11.42
N LEU A 482 18.60 12.19 10.63
CA LEU A 482 17.19 12.26 11.07
C LEU A 482 16.89 11.26 12.19
N LEU A 483 17.36 10.01 12.07
CA LEU A 483 17.17 8.97 13.08
C LEU A 483 17.94 9.26 14.37
N LYS A 484 19.16 9.79 14.27
CA LYS A 484 19.95 10.26 15.42
C LYS A 484 19.25 11.39 16.16
N ASP A 485 18.65 12.34 15.44
CA ASP A 485 17.89 13.44 16.05
C ASP A 485 16.64 12.92 16.76
N TYR A 486 15.90 11.98 16.15
CA TYR A 486 14.75 11.34 16.78
C TYR A 486 15.12 10.69 18.12
N VAL A 487 16.18 9.88 18.14
CA VAL A 487 16.62 9.21 19.38
C VAL A 487 17.18 10.24 20.38
N ARG A 488 17.97 11.20 19.92
CA ARG A 488 18.54 12.26 20.79
C ARG A 488 17.45 13.01 21.56
N GLU A 489 16.29 13.24 20.95
CA GLU A 489 15.15 13.93 21.58
C GLU A 489 14.25 13.03 22.44
N GLY A 490 14.54 11.74 22.55
CA GLY A 490 13.85 10.83 23.48
C GLY A 490 13.12 9.66 22.84
N GLY A 491 13.18 9.51 21.53
CA GLY A 491 12.58 8.38 20.81
C GLY A 491 13.30 7.06 21.09
N LYS A 492 12.57 5.96 20.94
CA LYS A 492 13.13 4.59 20.96
C LYS A 492 13.18 4.06 19.53
N LEU A 493 14.36 3.62 19.08
CA LEU A 493 14.56 3.05 17.75
C LEU A 493 15.11 1.62 17.84
N VAL A 494 14.47 0.67 17.17
CA VAL A 494 14.92 -0.71 17.08
C VAL A 494 15.35 -1.01 15.64
N MET A 495 16.61 -1.38 15.46
CA MET A 495 17.19 -1.82 14.19
C MET A 495 17.45 -3.33 14.24
N GLY A 496 17.42 -3.98 13.08
CA GLY A 496 17.67 -5.41 12.95
C GLY A 496 18.92 -5.71 12.11
N CYS A 497 19.21 -6.97 11.95
CA CYS A 497 20.39 -7.45 11.22
C CYS A 497 20.50 -6.84 9.81
N ARG A 498 21.73 -6.80 9.28
CA ARG A 498 22.08 -6.25 7.96
C ARG A 498 21.85 -4.74 7.79
N THR A 499 21.52 -4.00 8.84
CA THR A 499 21.43 -2.53 8.78
C THR A 499 22.77 -1.91 8.43
N GLY A 500 22.80 -0.97 7.47
CA GLY A 500 24.00 -0.22 7.08
C GLY A 500 25.03 -0.98 6.24
N TYR A 501 24.65 -2.10 5.64
CA TYR A 501 25.54 -2.92 4.81
C TYR A 501 25.82 -2.32 3.41
N LYS A 502 24.93 -1.45 2.90
CA LYS A 502 25.03 -0.90 1.55
C LYS A 502 24.86 0.61 1.50
N ASP A 503 25.52 1.20 0.52
CA ASP A 503 25.33 2.61 0.12
C ASP A 503 24.07 2.79 -0.79
N LEU A 504 23.78 4.03 -1.17
CA LEU A 504 22.65 4.37 -2.04
C LEU A 504 22.69 3.70 -3.42
N ASN A 505 23.85 3.28 -3.89
CA ASN A 505 23.99 2.55 -5.16
C ASN A 505 23.81 1.03 -4.97
N GLY A 506 23.53 0.56 -3.75
CA GLY A 506 23.43 -0.86 -3.41
C GLY A 506 24.79 -1.56 -3.32
N ARG A 507 25.91 -0.81 -3.24
CA ARG A 507 27.26 -1.36 -3.06
C ARG A 507 27.51 -1.61 -1.58
N CYS A 508 28.18 -2.70 -1.24
CA CYS A 508 28.60 -2.94 0.13
C CYS A 508 29.59 -1.86 0.59
N VAL A 509 29.38 -1.35 1.80
CA VAL A 509 30.29 -0.37 2.42
C VAL A 509 31.63 -1.02 2.79
N MET A 510 32.69 -0.23 2.83
CA MET A 510 34.02 -0.68 3.26
C MET A 510 34.31 -0.35 4.73
N ASP A 511 33.36 0.26 5.41
CA ASP A 511 33.45 0.58 6.82
C ASP A 511 33.21 -0.66 7.71
N TYR A 512 33.62 -0.59 8.98
CA TYR A 512 33.19 -1.57 9.97
C TYR A 512 31.67 -1.54 10.12
N LEU A 513 31.04 -2.71 10.09
CA LEU A 513 29.59 -2.83 10.19
C LEU A 513 29.11 -2.55 11.64
N PRO A 514 27.96 -1.94 11.82
CA PRO A 514 26.92 -1.59 10.85
C PRO A 514 27.08 -0.21 10.17
N GLY A 515 28.28 0.21 9.87
CA GLY A 515 28.55 1.43 9.11
C GLY A 515 28.00 2.70 9.79
N LEU A 516 27.18 3.48 9.08
CA LEU A 516 26.58 4.71 9.60
C LEU A 516 25.74 4.52 10.86
N ALA A 517 25.25 3.31 11.15
CA ALA A 517 24.44 3.03 12.34
C ALA A 517 25.27 2.75 13.60
N ALA A 518 26.59 2.48 13.49
CA ALA A 518 27.44 2.04 14.59
C ALA A 518 27.41 2.99 15.81
N GLU A 519 27.56 4.30 15.58
CA GLU A 519 27.53 5.30 16.66
C GLU A 519 26.19 5.36 17.38
N LEU A 520 25.08 5.33 16.62
CA LEU A 520 23.74 5.42 17.20
C LEU A 520 23.40 4.18 18.02
N THR A 521 23.73 3.00 17.49
CA THR A 521 23.36 1.73 18.11
C THR A 521 24.38 1.22 19.14
N GLY A 522 25.58 1.83 19.18
CA GLY A 522 26.67 1.38 20.04
C GLY A 522 27.14 -0.04 19.73
N THR A 523 27.10 -0.42 18.45
CA THR A 523 27.30 -1.80 18.01
C THR A 523 28.41 -1.89 16.97
N ASP A 524 29.24 -2.92 17.08
CA ASP A 524 30.14 -3.44 16.04
C ASP A 524 29.68 -4.83 15.65
N ILE A 525 29.95 -5.24 14.42
CA ILE A 525 29.56 -6.56 13.86
C ILE A 525 30.82 -7.25 13.32
N PRO A 526 31.57 -7.97 14.16
CA PRO A 526 32.80 -8.65 13.75
C PRO A 526 32.54 -9.86 12.85
N GLU A 527 31.37 -10.48 12.94
CA GLU A 527 31.01 -11.66 12.16
C GLU A 527 29.50 -11.73 11.91
N TYR A 528 29.11 -12.41 10.84
CA TYR A 528 27.70 -12.62 10.48
C TYR A 528 27.52 -13.92 9.68
N SER A 529 26.31 -14.51 9.81
CA SER A 529 25.95 -15.71 9.05
C SER A 529 24.43 -15.75 8.83
N PHE A 530 23.98 -16.39 7.74
CA PHE A 530 22.59 -16.82 7.73
C PHE A 530 22.43 -18.14 8.52
N VAL A 531 21.22 -18.34 9.07
CA VAL A 531 20.92 -19.58 9.81
C VAL A 531 20.85 -20.74 8.83
N ALA A 532 21.77 -21.68 8.97
CA ALA A 532 21.85 -22.84 8.09
C ALA A 532 20.68 -23.82 8.35
N PRO A 533 20.17 -24.52 7.32
CA PRO A 533 19.02 -25.41 7.47
C PRO A 533 19.21 -26.54 8.50
N ASP A 534 20.45 -26.99 8.72
CA ASP A 534 20.80 -28.05 9.68
C ASP A 534 20.95 -27.53 11.12
N GLU A 535 21.08 -26.22 11.33
CA GLU A 535 21.07 -25.60 12.67
C GLU A 535 19.66 -25.54 13.28
N GLY A 536 18.62 -25.61 12.44
CA GLY A 536 17.25 -25.42 12.87
C GLY A 536 16.98 -23.97 13.27
N LYS A 537 16.39 -23.74 14.46
CA LYS A 537 16.13 -22.41 14.97
C LYS A 537 17.27 -21.93 15.86
N VAL A 538 17.71 -20.70 15.66
CA VAL A 538 18.64 -20.01 16.55
C VAL A 538 17.86 -19.10 17.47
N TYR A 539 18.19 -19.13 18.76
CA TYR A 539 17.51 -18.35 19.79
C TYR A 539 18.46 -17.35 20.44
N ALA A 540 17.90 -16.22 20.82
CA ALA A 540 18.52 -15.26 21.73
C ALA A 540 17.74 -15.28 23.06
N ASP A 541 18.44 -15.20 24.18
CA ASP A 541 17.84 -15.10 25.53
C ASP A 541 17.90 -13.66 26.01
N TRP A 542 16.73 -13.07 26.27
CA TRP A 542 16.61 -11.75 26.87
C TRP A 542 16.04 -11.90 28.30
N ASP A 543 16.92 -12.02 29.30
CA ASP A 543 16.56 -12.23 30.70
C ASP A 543 15.57 -13.40 30.94
N GLY A 544 15.88 -14.55 30.36
CA GLY A 544 15.06 -15.77 30.47
C GLY A 544 13.92 -15.86 29.47
N GLU A 545 13.74 -14.88 28.61
CA GLU A 545 12.77 -14.91 27.52
C GLU A 545 13.46 -15.27 26.19
N LYS A 546 13.11 -16.43 25.66
CA LYS A 546 13.66 -16.91 24.38
C LYS A 546 12.97 -16.26 23.20
N MET A 547 13.79 -15.69 22.31
CA MET A 547 13.38 -15.11 21.04
C MET A 547 14.10 -15.82 19.90
N GLU A 548 13.39 -16.27 18.89
CA GLU A 548 14.03 -16.76 17.68
C GLU A 548 14.67 -15.60 16.93
N ALA A 549 15.99 -15.66 16.74
CA ALA A 549 16.77 -14.80 15.86
C ALA A 549 16.78 -15.44 14.46
N ALA A 550 15.74 -15.14 13.68
CA ALA A 550 15.41 -15.87 12.47
C ALA A 550 16.30 -15.48 11.29
N VAL A 551 16.45 -16.39 10.34
CA VAL A 551 16.96 -16.22 8.98
C VAL A 551 18.43 -15.87 8.88
N PHE A 552 18.90 -14.80 9.51
CA PHE A 552 20.25 -14.24 9.41
C PHE A 552 20.66 -13.66 10.75
N ASN A 553 21.89 -13.92 11.18
CA ASN A 553 22.41 -13.44 12.45
C ASN A 553 23.68 -12.59 12.25
N ASP A 554 23.63 -11.36 12.75
CA ASP A 554 24.80 -10.54 13.04
C ASP A 554 25.31 -10.89 14.45
N ILE A 555 26.54 -11.26 14.59
CA ILE A 555 27.20 -11.51 15.88
C ILE A 555 27.71 -10.15 16.35
N LEU A 556 27.19 -9.68 17.48
CA LEU A 556 27.39 -8.32 17.91
C LEU A 556 28.56 -8.18 18.91
N ALA A 557 29.16 -7.00 18.91
CA ALA A 557 30.06 -6.56 19.98
C ALA A 557 29.65 -5.14 20.44
N PRO A 558 29.59 -4.87 21.77
CA PRO A 558 29.28 -3.51 22.24
C PRO A 558 30.41 -2.56 21.88
N ALA A 559 30.06 -1.39 21.31
CA ALA A 559 30.97 -0.35 20.86
C ALA A 559 30.58 1.00 21.48
N GLY A 560 31.20 1.35 22.59
CA GLY A 560 30.93 2.60 23.30
C GLY A 560 30.55 2.41 24.77
N GLU A 561 30.68 3.50 25.56
CA GLU A 561 30.49 3.47 27.02
C GLU A 561 29.03 3.28 27.45
N ASN A 562 28.08 3.62 26.57
CA ASN A 562 26.64 3.56 26.85
C ASN A 562 25.97 2.30 26.26
N ALA A 563 26.75 1.43 25.63
CA ALA A 563 26.27 0.19 25.03
C ALA A 563 26.13 -0.92 26.09
N GLU A 564 24.98 -1.57 26.11
CA GLU A 564 24.65 -2.64 27.05
C GLU A 564 24.13 -3.86 26.29
N VAL A 565 24.68 -5.03 26.58
CA VAL A 565 24.20 -6.32 26.04
C VAL A 565 22.96 -6.73 26.82
N LEU A 566 21.84 -6.87 26.12
CA LEU A 566 20.54 -7.28 26.70
C LEU A 566 20.20 -8.75 26.43
N ALA A 567 20.71 -9.32 25.33
CA ALA A 567 20.49 -10.73 25.02
C ALA A 567 21.75 -11.35 24.38
N VAL A 568 21.90 -12.64 24.56
CA VAL A 568 22.96 -13.44 23.96
C VAL A 568 22.36 -14.60 23.17
N TYR A 569 23.07 -15.08 22.15
CA TYR A 569 22.66 -16.29 21.43
C TYR A 569 22.80 -17.52 22.33
N GLU A 570 21.79 -18.40 22.31
CA GLU A 570 21.79 -19.61 23.15
C GLU A 570 22.44 -20.82 22.47
N ASN A 571 22.38 -20.86 21.15
CA ASN A 571 22.84 -22.01 20.36
C ASN A 571 23.55 -21.55 19.09
N SER A 572 23.95 -22.48 18.24
CA SER A 572 24.87 -22.30 17.12
C SER A 572 26.35 -22.22 17.58
N TYR A 573 27.28 -22.04 16.65
CA TYR A 573 28.73 -21.97 16.95
C TYR A 573 29.10 -20.64 17.65
N TYR A 574 28.21 -19.65 17.63
CA TYR A 574 28.36 -18.35 18.31
C TYR A 574 27.51 -18.24 19.59
N ALA A 575 27.13 -19.38 20.19
CA ALA A 575 26.41 -19.37 21.46
C ALA A 575 27.20 -18.62 22.55
N GLY A 576 26.51 -17.73 23.27
CA GLY A 576 27.11 -16.86 24.29
C GLY A 576 27.51 -15.47 23.78
N GLU A 577 27.60 -15.29 22.46
CA GLU A 577 27.89 -13.98 21.88
C GLU A 577 26.65 -13.06 21.92
N PRO A 578 26.84 -11.71 21.98
CA PRO A 578 25.74 -10.77 22.01
C PRO A 578 24.82 -10.85 20.80
N ALA A 579 23.49 -10.85 21.05
CA ALA A 579 22.42 -10.89 20.06
C ALA A 579 21.55 -9.64 20.06
N LEU A 580 21.57 -8.87 21.15
CA LEU A 580 20.83 -7.62 21.30
C LEU A 580 21.64 -6.64 22.11
N ILE A 581 21.89 -5.46 21.55
CA ILE A 581 22.55 -4.34 22.21
C ILE A 581 21.58 -3.17 22.29
N ARG A 582 21.57 -2.51 23.47
CA ARG A 582 20.94 -1.21 23.70
C ARG A 582 22.01 -0.16 23.86
N ASN A 583 21.85 0.98 23.21
CA ASN A 583 22.68 2.15 23.42
C ASN A 583 21.82 3.34 23.86
N ARG A 584 22.24 4.05 24.91
CA ARG A 584 21.65 5.33 25.30
C ARG A 584 22.27 6.46 24.49
N PHE A 585 21.43 7.18 23.75
CA PHE A 585 21.86 8.25 22.87
C PHE A 585 21.00 9.52 23.10
N GLY A 586 21.60 10.56 23.69
CA GLY A 586 20.84 11.72 24.11
C GLY A 586 19.82 11.39 25.21
N LYS A 587 18.55 11.68 24.98
CA LYS A 587 17.44 11.37 25.89
C LYS A 587 16.77 10.03 25.61
N GLY A 588 17.06 9.40 24.46
CA GLY A 588 16.43 8.18 23.98
C GLY A 588 17.33 6.96 23.97
N GLU A 589 16.85 5.93 23.31
CA GLU A 589 17.52 4.63 23.26
C GLU A 589 17.47 4.05 21.84
N ALA A 590 18.57 3.51 21.38
CA ALA A 590 18.65 2.73 20.15
C ALA A 590 18.98 1.26 20.48
N TYR A 591 18.36 0.36 19.79
CA TYR A 591 18.51 -1.09 19.95
C TYR A 591 18.98 -1.69 18.63
N TYR A 592 19.94 -2.61 18.69
CA TYR A 592 20.32 -3.42 17.54
C TYR A 592 20.09 -4.89 17.86
N PHE A 593 19.17 -5.52 17.12
CA PHE A 593 18.89 -6.94 17.20
C PHE A 593 19.60 -7.69 16.07
N GLY A 594 20.43 -8.66 16.41
CA GLY A 594 21.26 -9.37 15.44
C GLY A 594 20.50 -10.34 14.52
N GLY A 595 19.19 -10.57 14.73
CA GLY A 595 18.36 -11.47 13.92
C GLY A 595 17.30 -10.74 13.09
N ALA A 596 16.67 -11.49 12.16
CA ALA A 596 15.36 -11.08 11.64
C ALA A 596 14.30 -11.35 12.71
N PHE A 597 13.24 -10.51 12.72
CA PHE A 597 12.21 -10.58 13.74
C PHE A 597 11.26 -11.76 13.49
N SER A 598 11.34 -12.79 14.33
CA SER A 598 10.28 -13.79 14.47
C SER A 598 9.04 -13.20 15.15
N LEU A 599 7.96 -13.94 15.17
CA LEU A 599 6.74 -13.53 15.88
C LEU A 599 6.99 -13.37 17.40
N GLU A 600 7.76 -14.28 17.97
CA GLU A 600 8.16 -14.28 19.38
C GLU A 600 9.02 -13.05 19.69
N ALA A 601 10.04 -12.78 18.87
CA ALA A 601 10.90 -11.60 19.03
C ALA A 601 10.09 -10.31 18.93
N ALA A 602 9.24 -10.18 17.91
CA ALA A 602 8.40 -8.99 17.72
C ALA A 602 7.45 -8.77 18.92
N LYS A 603 6.80 -9.81 19.43
CA LYS A 603 5.96 -9.73 20.65
C LYS A 603 6.77 -9.33 21.89
N ALA A 604 7.99 -9.90 22.05
CA ALA A 604 8.88 -9.57 23.17
C ALA A 604 9.27 -8.09 23.15
N PHE A 605 9.70 -7.55 22.01
CA PHE A 605 10.03 -6.13 21.87
C PHE A 605 8.85 -5.23 22.21
N LEU A 606 7.65 -5.48 21.64
CA LEU A 606 6.46 -4.67 21.92
C LEU A 606 6.13 -4.65 23.42
N ARG A 607 6.21 -5.80 24.11
CA ARG A 607 5.91 -5.91 25.52
C ARG A 607 7.00 -5.25 26.38
N ARG A 608 8.27 -5.58 26.17
CA ARG A 608 9.38 -5.09 27.00
C ARG A 608 9.64 -3.58 26.83
N LEU A 609 9.31 -3.04 25.66
CA LEU A 609 9.43 -1.59 25.43
C LEU A 609 8.14 -0.81 25.79
N GLY A 610 7.13 -1.51 26.37
CA GLY A 610 5.92 -0.89 26.89
C GLY A 610 4.91 -0.46 25.84
N ALA A 611 4.97 -1.03 24.64
CA ALA A 611 4.10 -0.65 23.52
C ALA A 611 2.88 -1.57 23.32
N ALA A 612 2.90 -2.78 23.93
CA ALA A 612 1.81 -3.73 23.79
C ALA A 612 0.54 -3.26 24.54
N GLN A 613 -0.63 -3.48 23.95
CA GLN A 613 -1.94 -3.23 24.53
C GLN A 613 -2.13 -1.78 25.09
N PRO A 614 -1.90 -0.72 24.28
CA PRO A 614 -1.95 0.66 24.79
C PRO A 614 -3.34 1.08 25.32
N TYR A 615 -4.40 0.32 25.03
CA TYR A 615 -5.76 0.58 25.48
C TYR A 615 -6.27 -0.43 26.54
N ALA A 616 -5.35 -1.16 27.21
CA ALA A 616 -5.71 -2.17 28.20
C ALA A 616 -6.52 -1.62 29.39
N GLU A 617 -6.40 -0.32 29.71
CA GLU A 617 -7.19 0.34 30.75
C GLU A 617 -8.65 0.65 30.31
N ILE A 618 -8.94 0.52 29.00
CA ILE A 618 -10.24 0.84 28.41
C ILE A 618 -10.97 -0.43 27.99
N ILE A 619 -10.25 -1.36 27.36
CA ILE A 619 -10.83 -2.56 26.77
C ILE A 619 -9.93 -3.79 26.95
N GLU A 620 -10.55 -4.93 27.17
CA GLU A 620 -9.96 -6.25 27.06
C GLU A 620 -10.66 -7.01 25.94
N ALA A 621 -9.89 -7.56 25.01
CA ALA A 621 -10.39 -8.28 23.84
C ALA A 621 -9.52 -9.51 23.53
N PRO A 622 -10.08 -10.61 22.98
CA PRO A 622 -9.31 -11.77 22.57
C PRO A 622 -8.44 -11.45 21.34
N GLU A 623 -7.33 -12.18 21.16
CA GLU A 623 -6.40 -12.02 20.03
C GLU A 623 -7.06 -12.05 18.65
N GLY A 624 -8.22 -12.72 18.52
CA GLY A 624 -8.98 -12.80 17.27
C GLY A 624 -9.67 -11.50 16.84
N CYS A 625 -9.68 -10.49 17.71
CA CYS A 625 -10.19 -9.15 17.40
C CYS A 625 -9.06 -8.20 16.96
N GLU A 626 -9.40 -7.24 16.13
CA GLU A 626 -8.57 -6.06 15.90
C GLU A 626 -9.11 -4.89 16.71
N ILE A 627 -8.19 -4.17 17.34
CA ILE A 627 -8.47 -2.91 18.02
C ILE A 627 -7.83 -1.79 17.20
N ALA A 628 -8.63 -0.82 16.78
CA ALA A 628 -8.18 0.35 16.07
C ALA A 628 -8.78 1.61 16.69
N VAL A 629 -8.06 2.71 16.65
CA VAL A 629 -8.52 4.00 17.16
C VAL A 629 -8.35 5.06 16.09
N ARG A 630 -9.40 5.87 15.89
CA ARG A 630 -9.32 7.08 15.07
C ARG A 630 -9.54 8.29 15.98
N ARG A 631 -8.74 9.34 15.78
CA ARG A 631 -8.85 10.58 16.55
C ARG A 631 -9.04 11.79 15.63
N LYS A 632 -9.93 12.70 16.01
CA LYS A 632 -10.09 13.99 15.33
C LYS A 632 -8.84 14.83 15.52
N PRO A 633 -8.33 15.48 14.45
CA PRO A 633 -7.28 16.49 14.58
C PRO A 633 -7.73 17.66 15.46
N GLY A 634 -6.81 18.19 16.27
CA GLY A 634 -7.06 19.36 17.12
C GLY A 634 -7.16 19.04 18.62
N THR A 635 -7.39 20.07 19.43
CA THR A 635 -7.29 20.02 20.89
C THR A 635 -8.41 19.24 21.60
N ASP A 636 -9.60 19.16 21.00
CA ASP A 636 -10.75 18.45 21.60
C ASP A 636 -10.82 16.97 21.27
N GLY A 637 -9.91 16.50 20.49
CA GLY A 637 -9.44 15.17 20.22
C GLY A 637 -10.42 14.01 20.37
N ALA A 638 -11.71 14.16 19.96
CA ALA A 638 -12.67 13.08 20.03
C ALA A 638 -12.09 11.82 19.39
N ALA A 639 -12.04 10.73 20.16
CA ALA A 639 -11.48 9.46 19.73
C ALA A 639 -12.58 8.39 19.61
N TYR A 640 -12.37 7.51 18.65
CA TYR A 640 -13.32 6.45 18.29
C TYR A 640 -12.60 5.12 18.28
N LEU A 641 -13.05 4.22 19.14
CA LEU A 641 -12.52 2.86 19.28
C LEU A 641 -13.32 1.90 18.41
N PHE A 642 -12.64 1.20 17.53
CA PHE A 642 -13.19 0.12 16.71
C PHE A 642 -12.77 -1.22 17.28
N VAL A 643 -13.71 -2.14 17.36
CA VAL A 643 -13.49 -3.56 17.71
C VAL A 643 -14.03 -4.40 16.58
N LEU A 644 -13.14 -5.06 15.84
CA LEU A 644 -13.49 -5.88 14.69
C LEU A 644 -13.26 -7.35 15.00
N ASN A 645 -14.31 -8.15 14.92
CA ASN A 645 -14.23 -9.60 15.13
C ASN A 645 -14.08 -10.33 13.79
N TYR A 646 -12.90 -10.90 13.53
CA TYR A 646 -12.64 -11.71 12.33
C TYR A 646 -12.95 -13.20 12.50
N GLN A 647 -13.45 -13.60 13.68
CA GLN A 647 -13.76 -14.99 13.97
C GLN A 647 -15.10 -15.41 13.35
N HIS A 648 -15.21 -16.72 13.10
CA HIS A 648 -16.44 -17.34 12.62
C HIS A 648 -17.49 -17.50 13.71
N GLU A 649 -17.17 -17.09 14.94
CA GLU A 649 -18.00 -17.20 16.14
C GLU A 649 -18.08 -15.85 16.86
N PRO A 650 -19.14 -15.61 17.64
CA PRO A 650 -19.18 -14.46 18.52
C PRO A 650 -18.06 -14.51 19.56
N VAL A 651 -17.55 -13.35 19.95
CA VAL A 651 -16.54 -13.20 20.99
C VAL A 651 -17.03 -12.28 22.10
N GLN A 652 -16.47 -12.46 23.31
CA GLN A 652 -16.71 -11.56 24.43
C GLN A 652 -15.56 -10.58 24.55
N ILE A 653 -15.87 -9.32 24.73
CA ILE A 653 -14.94 -8.25 25.10
C ILE A 653 -15.37 -7.66 26.45
N THR A 654 -14.46 -7.03 27.16
CA THR A 654 -14.79 -6.34 28.42
C THR A 654 -14.45 -4.86 28.30
N LEU A 655 -15.46 -4.01 28.40
CA LEU A 655 -15.29 -2.56 28.51
C LEU A 655 -15.10 -2.20 29.99
N LYS A 656 -13.98 -1.57 30.31
CA LYS A 656 -13.61 -1.22 31.68
C LYS A 656 -14.27 0.07 32.19
N GLN A 657 -14.99 0.75 31.31
CA GLN A 657 -15.73 1.98 31.58
C GLN A 657 -16.91 2.13 30.62
N PRO A 658 -17.96 2.88 30.96
CA PRO A 658 -19.09 3.11 30.06
C PRO A 658 -18.66 3.85 28.80
N MET A 659 -19.03 3.34 27.64
CA MET A 659 -18.81 3.99 26.36
C MET A 659 -20.08 4.00 25.51
N ARG A 660 -20.28 5.08 24.73
CA ARG A 660 -21.41 5.17 23.80
C ARG A 660 -21.10 4.38 22.54
N GLU A 661 -21.85 3.32 22.29
CA GLU A 661 -21.80 2.58 21.03
C GLU A 661 -22.52 3.37 19.93
N LEU A 662 -21.84 3.61 18.78
CA LEU A 662 -22.30 4.55 17.77
C LEU A 662 -23.29 3.95 16.76
N THR A 663 -23.22 2.63 16.52
CA THR A 663 -24.10 1.97 15.54
C THR A 663 -25.46 1.58 16.15
N GLY A 664 -25.52 1.35 17.46
CA GLY A 664 -26.74 1.03 18.21
C GLY A 664 -27.24 2.16 19.11
N GLY A 665 -26.41 3.20 19.32
CA GLY A 665 -26.79 4.43 20.04
C GLY A 665 -26.93 4.31 21.55
N LYS A 666 -26.55 3.18 22.17
CA LYS A 666 -26.70 2.94 23.60
C LYS A 666 -25.34 2.92 24.32
N PRO A 667 -25.25 3.39 25.58
CA PRO A 667 -24.09 3.11 26.42
C PRO A 667 -23.93 1.61 26.68
N GLU A 668 -22.69 1.13 26.58
CA GLU A 668 -22.32 -0.25 26.94
C GLU A 668 -21.17 -0.21 27.95
N GLU A 669 -21.13 -1.19 28.89
CA GLU A 669 -20.11 -1.35 29.92
C GLU A 669 -20.00 -2.82 30.31
N GLY A 670 -18.85 -3.25 30.82
CA GLY A 670 -18.62 -4.63 31.25
C GLY A 670 -18.50 -5.58 30.05
N THR A 671 -19.02 -6.77 30.18
CA THR A 671 -18.92 -7.83 29.16
C THR A 671 -19.91 -7.59 28.03
N VAL A 672 -19.41 -7.46 26.82
CA VAL A 672 -20.18 -7.20 25.60
C VAL A 672 -19.87 -8.28 24.56
N THR A 673 -20.91 -8.76 23.87
CA THR A 673 -20.76 -9.70 22.76
C THR A 673 -20.52 -8.94 21.44
N VAL A 674 -19.48 -9.33 20.72
CA VAL A 674 -19.25 -8.93 19.32
C VAL A 674 -19.55 -10.14 18.43
N GLU A 675 -20.57 -10.04 17.62
CA GLU A 675 -21.03 -11.13 16.75
C GLU A 675 -19.93 -11.61 15.80
N LYS A 676 -20.10 -12.80 15.21
CA LYS A 676 -19.22 -13.29 14.15
C LYS A 676 -19.16 -12.28 12.99
N PHE A 677 -17.96 -11.95 12.51
CA PHE A 677 -17.76 -10.90 11.53
C PHE A 677 -18.39 -9.55 11.93
N GLY A 678 -18.60 -9.37 13.24
CA GLY A 678 -19.21 -8.19 13.82
C GLY A 678 -18.21 -7.06 14.07
N VAL A 679 -18.77 -5.86 14.15
CA VAL A 679 -18.00 -4.65 14.47
C VAL A 679 -18.77 -3.85 15.52
N LYS A 680 -18.04 -3.36 16.51
CA LYS A 680 -18.51 -2.36 17.47
C LYS A 680 -17.66 -1.09 17.31
N VAL A 681 -18.31 0.05 17.41
CA VAL A 681 -17.63 1.35 17.33
C VAL A 681 -18.07 2.22 18.49
N TYR A 682 -17.12 2.64 19.30
CA TYR A 682 -17.37 3.41 20.51
C TYR A 682 -16.77 4.80 20.40
N ARG A 683 -17.49 5.80 20.92
CA ARG A 683 -16.89 7.09 21.26
C ARG A 683 -16.17 6.91 22.60
N MET A 684 -14.85 7.19 22.59
CA MET A 684 -14.04 7.16 23.82
C MET A 684 -14.38 8.35 24.72
N PRO A 685 -14.19 8.22 26.04
CA PRO A 685 -14.42 9.27 27.02
C PRO A 685 -13.62 10.55 26.75
#